data_b886673c045f72cc66d5aac4e6061e08
#
_entry.id   b886673c045f72cc66d5aac4e6061e08
#
_cell.length_a   1.000
_cell.length_b   1.000
_cell.length_c   1.000
_cell.angle_alpha   90.00
_cell.angle_beta   90.00
_cell.angle_gamma   90.00
#
_symmetry.space_group_name_H-M   'P 1'
#
loop_
_entity.id
_entity.type
_entity.pdbx_description
1 polymer ?
#
loop_
_entity_poly.entity_id
_entity_poly.type
_entity_poly.pdbx_seq_one_letter_code
_entity_poly.pdbx_strand_id
1 'polypeptide(L)'
;MRTALRKTLWIWLLLSAIPGLAIEPPSPPGYGVRMEQAWIPMKDGVRLSATLYMPDGAKPGESFPALLEYLPYRKDDGTAARDFSTQAYFARRGYVSARVDIRGTGTSEGHPPDREYSEQEQEDGLEVITWLAHQPWSNGNVGMFGISWGGFNSMQMAMRNPPGLKAIIAVAATDELFHDDVHYIDGMMHIDEFELSMDMAPGITGAPDYTLDEKVLGPRFDTPPWSLLYMKHQHDGPFWRSPVRPQSEIRVPCFLIGGFADGYRDSIPHMLQNVTKVPVKAVIGPWNHSFPNDADFGPRIEWRDQAVRWWDYWLKGRDSGVLNDPKLIVFMREWHPPDPNLESVPGEWRAEPGWPPPELSNSTLYLQPNHMLADSPAAHEVHQLKYVPSIGAEAGFWWGELLADQRPVDAFSLVYDSAPLKEDVAILGWPYALLQASAPVRLADWFARLSDVAPDGSVTQITGAGLDSAQRDSMTDPRDLEPGKVYLLNIQMHLTSWIFPKGHRIRLAVSNALWPMMWPTPYPMITSLTLGGDTGSRLVLPTLPAKGTSPTPFSPPQPSEDRADIRSSGASWPGEWILQRDEGRQKATVVWKGKSETEYSWGKETYHEQLTYDADDAHPAVSSVRGEAQSIYELKGRVLTWQGHLSVTSDEKNFFYKYTRELLKDGQMLKQKTWEETIPRDHQ
;
A
#
# COMPACT_ATOMS: atom_id res chain seq x y z
N MET A 1 -80.30 -48.24 -12.24
CA MET A 1 -79.50 -47.49 -13.15
C MET A 1 -79.47 -46.06 -12.71
N ARG A 2 -78.39 -45.61 -12.10
CA ARG A 2 -78.16 -44.20 -11.72
C ARG A 2 -76.71 -43.84 -12.07
N THR A 3 -76.61 -43.00 -13.05
CA THR A 3 -75.36 -42.46 -13.58
C THR A 3 -74.88 -41.32 -12.68
N ALA A 4 -73.70 -41.43 -12.09
CA ALA A 4 -73.03 -40.37 -11.29
C ALA A 4 -72.10 -39.53 -12.17
N LEU A 5 -72.39 -38.25 -12.32
CA LEU A 5 -71.57 -37.24 -12.94
C LEU A 5 -70.47 -36.78 -11.95
N ARG A 6 -69.22 -37.06 -12.24
CA ARG A 6 -68.06 -36.45 -11.51
C ARG A 6 -67.78 -35.10 -12.16
N LYS A 7 -67.96 -34.02 -11.40
CA LYS A 7 -67.46 -32.68 -11.71
C LYS A 7 -65.98 -32.56 -11.29
N THR A 8 -65.09 -32.44 -12.23
CA THR A 8 -63.68 -32.15 -12.00
C THR A 8 -63.51 -30.64 -11.90
N LEU A 9 -63.10 -30.14 -10.73
CA LEU A 9 -62.83 -28.73 -10.46
C LEU A 9 -61.37 -28.48 -10.85
N TRP A 10 -61.06 -27.66 -11.86
CA TRP A 10 -59.75 -27.18 -12.24
C TRP A 10 -59.44 -25.94 -11.41
N ILE A 11 -58.53 -26.05 -10.45
CA ILE A 11 -57.97 -24.92 -9.73
C ILE A 11 -56.82 -24.38 -10.55
N TRP A 12 -56.99 -23.20 -11.13
CA TRP A 12 -55.90 -22.44 -11.74
C TRP A 12 -55.10 -21.78 -10.64
N LEU A 13 -53.90 -22.26 -10.33
CA LEU A 13 -52.89 -21.55 -9.56
C LEU A 13 -52.32 -20.42 -10.42
N LEU A 14 -52.78 -19.20 -10.20
CA LEU A 14 -52.11 -18.00 -10.67
C LEU A 14 -50.79 -17.87 -9.89
N LEU A 15 -49.70 -18.37 -10.45
CA LEU A 15 -48.34 -17.97 -10.04
C LEU A 15 -48.17 -16.50 -10.47
N SER A 16 -48.37 -15.59 -9.52
CA SER A 16 -47.89 -14.22 -9.67
C SER A 16 -46.37 -14.27 -9.70
N ALA A 17 -45.80 -14.21 -10.89
CA ALA A 17 -44.39 -13.92 -11.08
C ALA A 17 -44.14 -12.53 -10.46
N ILE A 18 -43.49 -12.49 -9.30
CA ILE A 18 -42.87 -11.27 -8.80
C ILE A 18 -41.84 -10.89 -9.90
N PRO A 19 -41.97 -9.72 -10.55
CA PRO A 19 -40.93 -9.31 -11.48
C PRO A 19 -39.64 -9.18 -10.66
N GLY A 20 -38.73 -10.12 -10.84
CA GLY A 20 -37.35 -9.95 -10.40
C GLY A 20 -36.89 -8.66 -11.05
N LEU A 21 -36.45 -7.69 -10.25
CA LEU A 21 -35.81 -6.48 -10.75
C LEU A 21 -34.65 -6.95 -11.65
N ALA A 22 -34.72 -6.59 -12.93
CA ALA A 22 -33.66 -6.93 -13.86
C ALA A 22 -32.40 -6.18 -13.46
N ILE A 23 -31.27 -6.89 -13.34
CA ILE A 23 -29.96 -6.27 -13.11
C ILE A 23 -29.71 -5.25 -14.22
N GLU A 24 -29.46 -3.99 -13.85
CA GLU A 24 -29.18 -2.92 -14.77
C GLU A 24 -27.69 -2.93 -15.16
N PRO A 25 -27.35 -2.72 -16.43
CA PRO A 25 -25.94 -2.56 -16.84
C PRO A 25 -25.34 -1.30 -16.20
N PRO A 26 -24.00 -1.26 -16.03
CA PRO A 26 -23.32 -0.05 -15.55
C PRO A 26 -23.69 1.17 -16.40
N SER A 27 -23.75 2.34 -15.77
CA SER A 27 -23.98 3.61 -16.46
C SER A 27 -23.03 3.77 -17.65
N PRO A 28 -23.54 3.84 -18.90
CA PRO A 28 -22.69 4.05 -20.07
C PRO A 28 -22.16 5.49 -20.13
N PRO A 29 -21.08 5.75 -20.87
CA PRO A 29 -20.66 7.13 -21.13
C PRO A 29 -21.76 7.84 -21.92
N GLY A 30 -22.28 8.94 -21.36
CA GLY A 30 -23.37 9.74 -21.94
C GLY A 30 -23.11 11.24 -21.92
N TYR A 31 -21.99 11.68 -21.33
CA TYR A 31 -21.65 13.09 -21.16
C TYR A 31 -20.25 13.38 -21.71
N GLY A 32 -20.00 14.66 -22.06
CA GLY A 32 -18.65 15.19 -22.16
C GLY A 32 -18.03 15.42 -20.79
N VAL A 33 -16.84 16.02 -20.78
CA VAL A 33 -16.15 16.39 -19.53
C VAL A 33 -15.82 17.88 -19.58
N ARG A 34 -16.23 18.61 -18.55
CA ARG A 34 -15.90 20.04 -18.36
C ARG A 34 -15.24 20.20 -16.99
N MET A 35 -14.08 20.81 -16.96
CA MET A 35 -13.36 21.07 -15.71
C MET A 35 -13.71 22.45 -15.17
N GLU A 36 -13.99 22.51 -13.87
CA GLU A 36 -14.24 23.75 -13.13
C GLU A 36 -13.36 23.83 -11.89
N GLN A 37 -12.81 25.01 -11.61
CA GLN A 37 -12.12 25.28 -10.35
C GLN A 37 -13.14 25.75 -9.31
N ALA A 38 -13.04 25.23 -8.09
CA ALA A 38 -13.90 25.61 -6.98
C ALA A 38 -13.10 25.84 -5.70
N TRP A 39 -13.61 26.72 -4.87
CA TRP A 39 -13.10 26.96 -3.51
C TRP A 39 -14.10 26.45 -2.49
N ILE A 40 -13.66 25.58 -1.62
CA ILE A 40 -14.46 24.97 -0.56
C ILE A 40 -14.15 25.70 0.75
N PRO A 41 -15.08 26.50 1.29
CA PRO A 41 -14.84 27.24 2.52
C PRO A 41 -14.95 26.30 3.74
N MET A 42 -13.90 26.30 4.57
CA MET A 42 -13.91 25.64 5.88
C MET A 42 -14.48 26.57 6.95
N LYS A 43 -14.94 26.02 8.06
CA LYS A 43 -15.55 26.77 9.17
C LYS A 43 -14.63 27.81 9.80
N ASP A 44 -13.32 27.59 9.76
CA ASP A 44 -12.30 28.50 10.25
C ASP A 44 -11.92 29.63 9.26
N GLY A 45 -12.54 29.63 8.07
CA GLY A 45 -12.34 30.64 7.03
C GLY A 45 -11.24 30.28 6.02
N VAL A 46 -10.50 29.20 6.22
CA VAL A 46 -9.58 28.66 5.20
C VAL A 46 -10.38 28.10 4.03
N ARG A 47 -9.85 28.22 2.80
CA ARG A 47 -10.50 27.66 1.62
C ARG A 47 -9.63 26.58 1.00
N LEU A 48 -10.22 25.39 0.77
CA LEU A 48 -9.56 24.32 0.03
C LEU A 48 -9.86 24.46 -1.46
N SER A 49 -8.87 24.15 -2.27
CA SER A 49 -8.96 24.20 -3.73
C SER A 49 -9.40 22.86 -4.30
N ALA A 50 -10.38 22.88 -5.18
CA ALA A 50 -10.92 21.72 -5.86
C ALA A 50 -10.93 21.90 -7.37
N THR A 51 -10.66 20.82 -8.11
CA THR A 51 -11.01 20.68 -9.52
C THR A 51 -12.22 19.76 -9.62
N LEU A 52 -13.32 20.28 -10.18
CA LEU A 52 -14.54 19.51 -10.42
C LEU A 52 -14.57 19.07 -11.89
N TYR A 53 -14.63 17.78 -12.14
CA TYR A 53 -14.85 17.17 -13.46
C TYR A 53 -16.35 16.97 -13.63
N MET A 54 -16.99 17.90 -14.33
CA MET A 54 -18.43 17.97 -14.48
C MET A 54 -18.90 17.19 -15.71
N PRO A 55 -20.03 16.45 -15.63
CA PRO A 55 -20.70 15.92 -16.81
C PRO A 55 -21.13 17.04 -17.75
N ASP A 56 -20.49 17.15 -18.92
CA ASP A 56 -20.81 18.19 -19.90
C ASP A 56 -21.96 17.74 -20.81
N GLY A 57 -22.86 18.67 -21.13
CA GLY A 57 -24.11 18.38 -21.86
C GLY A 57 -25.27 17.92 -20.97
N ALA A 58 -25.16 18.12 -19.65
CA ALA A 58 -26.25 17.84 -18.71
C ALA A 58 -27.50 18.69 -19.01
N LYS A 59 -28.68 18.11 -18.77
CA LYS A 59 -29.96 18.81 -18.94
C LYS A 59 -30.19 19.81 -17.81
N PRO A 60 -30.93 20.89 -18.03
CA PRO A 60 -31.31 21.79 -16.97
C PRO A 60 -32.04 21.08 -15.82
N GLY A 61 -31.55 21.24 -14.59
CA GLY A 61 -32.15 20.61 -13.39
C GLY A 61 -31.71 19.15 -13.15
N GLU A 62 -30.83 18.60 -13.95
CA GLU A 62 -30.24 17.30 -13.69
C GLU A 62 -29.24 17.39 -12.54
N SER A 63 -29.28 16.41 -11.64
CA SER A 63 -28.39 16.31 -10.48
C SER A 63 -27.59 15.03 -10.48
N PHE A 64 -26.37 15.09 -9.98
CA PHE A 64 -25.40 14.01 -10.02
C PHE A 64 -24.85 13.69 -8.63
N PRO A 65 -24.50 12.45 -8.33
CA PRO A 65 -23.70 12.16 -7.15
C PRO A 65 -22.27 12.70 -7.33
N ALA A 66 -21.62 13.05 -6.21
CA ALA A 66 -20.23 13.43 -6.18
C ALA A 66 -19.32 12.24 -5.88
N LEU A 67 -18.15 12.21 -6.50
CA LEU A 67 -17.04 11.34 -6.16
C LEU A 67 -15.87 12.19 -5.68
N LEU A 68 -15.35 11.94 -4.48
CA LEU A 68 -14.28 12.72 -3.87
C LEU A 68 -12.97 11.93 -3.88
N GLU A 69 -11.91 12.53 -4.38
CA GLU A 69 -10.53 12.18 -4.13
C GLU A 69 -9.85 13.33 -3.37
N TYR A 70 -9.36 13.06 -2.15
CA TYR A 70 -8.89 14.06 -1.20
C TYR A 70 -7.50 13.70 -0.71
N LEU A 71 -6.47 14.48 -1.12
CA LEU A 71 -5.07 14.13 -0.88
C LEU A 71 -4.11 15.30 -1.17
N PRO A 72 -2.80 15.21 -0.78
CA PRO A 72 -1.83 16.31 -0.88
C PRO A 72 -1.13 16.43 -2.24
N TYR A 73 -1.35 15.54 -3.20
CA TYR A 73 -0.49 15.36 -4.38
C TYR A 73 -0.68 16.42 -5.48
N ARG A 74 -1.22 17.60 -5.12
CA ARG A 74 -1.34 18.78 -5.97
C ARG A 74 -2.11 18.52 -7.28
N LYS A 75 -3.37 18.89 -7.27
CA LYS A 75 -4.35 18.61 -8.35
C LYS A 75 -4.07 19.34 -9.68
N ASP A 76 -3.26 20.39 -9.69
CA ASP A 76 -2.99 21.22 -10.87
C ASP A 76 -1.64 20.88 -11.54
N ASP A 77 -0.74 20.22 -10.83
CA ASP A 77 0.53 19.66 -11.32
C ASP A 77 0.74 18.23 -10.79
N GLY A 78 1.75 17.89 -10.05
CA GLY A 78 1.95 16.61 -9.36
C GLY A 78 1.34 15.41 -10.09
N THR A 79 0.21 14.90 -9.57
CA THR A 79 -0.48 13.74 -10.14
C THR A 79 -1.58 14.08 -11.16
N ALA A 80 -1.73 15.33 -11.56
CA ALA A 80 -2.83 15.80 -12.43
C ALA A 80 -2.96 15.03 -13.76
N ALA A 81 -1.84 14.65 -14.38
CA ALA A 81 -1.82 13.88 -15.62
C ALA A 81 -2.37 12.46 -15.41
N ARG A 82 -1.88 11.77 -14.39
CA ARG A 82 -2.31 10.41 -14.03
C ARG A 82 -3.80 10.35 -13.68
N ASP A 83 -4.25 11.29 -12.86
CA ASP A 83 -5.60 11.23 -12.28
C ASP A 83 -6.69 11.60 -13.28
N PHE A 84 -6.37 12.41 -14.31
CA PHE A 84 -7.34 12.89 -15.30
C PHE A 84 -8.17 11.76 -15.93
N SER A 85 -7.52 10.68 -16.36
CA SER A 85 -8.20 9.55 -17.03
C SER A 85 -9.31 8.95 -16.17
N THR A 86 -9.05 8.79 -14.87
CA THR A 86 -10.03 8.23 -13.91
C THR A 86 -11.15 9.21 -13.60
N GLN A 87 -10.82 10.48 -13.38
CA GLN A 87 -11.81 11.52 -13.10
C GLN A 87 -12.75 11.73 -14.31
N ALA A 88 -12.19 11.79 -15.53
CA ALA A 88 -12.94 11.92 -16.76
C ALA A 88 -13.83 10.70 -17.02
N TYR A 89 -13.35 9.49 -16.72
CA TYR A 89 -14.12 8.25 -16.88
C TYR A 89 -15.42 8.29 -16.07
N PHE A 90 -15.39 8.77 -14.84
CA PHE A 90 -16.58 8.91 -13.98
C PHE A 90 -17.47 10.06 -14.44
N ALA A 91 -16.89 11.21 -14.80
CA ALA A 91 -17.66 12.36 -15.26
C ALA A 91 -18.49 12.01 -16.51
N ARG A 92 -17.92 11.28 -17.47
CA ARG A 92 -18.64 10.80 -18.67
C ARG A 92 -19.83 9.90 -18.36
N ARG A 93 -19.89 9.31 -17.15
CA ARG A 93 -20.94 8.40 -16.69
C ARG A 93 -21.92 9.02 -15.70
N GLY A 94 -21.92 10.37 -15.63
CA GLY A 94 -22.88 11.12 -14.82
C GLY A 94 -22.54 11.11 -13.32
N TYR A 95 -21.26 11.35 -13.01
CA TYR A 95 -20.78 11.67 -11.68
C TYR A 95 -20.04 13.02 -11.74
N VAL A 96 -20.18 13.85 -10.73
CA VAL A 96 -19.25 14.97 -10.57
C VAL A 96 -18.05 14.45 -9.78
N SER A 97 -16.90 14.35 -10.43
CA SER A 97 -15.69 13.87 -9.78
C SER A 97 -14.88 15.07 -9.27
N ALA A 98 -14.58 15.10 -7.98
CA ALA A 98 -13.92 16.20 -7.30
C ALA A 98 -12.53 15.79 -6.81
N ARG A 99 -11.50 16.45 -7.31
CA ARG A 99 -10.13 16.33 -6.85
C ARG A 99 -9.82 17.53 -5.94
N VAL A 100 -9.55 17.28 -4.67
CA VAL A 100 -9.36 18.32 -3.65
C VAL A 100 -7.98 18.19 -3.02
N ASP A 101 -7.20 19.27 -3.07
CA ASP A 101 -5.94 19.36 -2.33
C ASP A 101 -6.23 19.58 -0.84
N ILE A 102 -5.56 18.83 0.06
CA ILE A 102 -5.67 19.06 1.49
C ILE A 102 -5.14 20.44 1.88
N ARG A 103 -5.46 20.88 3.09
CA ARG A 103 -5.03 22.16 3.66
C ARG A 103 -3.52 22.37 3.50
N GLY A 104 -3.12 23.57 3.02
CA GLY A 104 -1.72 23.95 2.89
C GLY A 104 -0.93 23.27 1.79
N THR A 105 -1.57 22.46 0.93
CA THR A 105 -0.92 21.81 -0.22
C THR A 105 -1.47 22.33 -1.55
N GLY A 106 -0.71 22.17 -2.63
CA GLY A 106 -1.13 22.65 -3.95
C GLY A 106 -1.58 24.09 -3.92
N THR A 107 -2.79 24.37 -4.42
CA THR A 107 -3.41 25.69 -4.39
C THR A 107 -4.33 25.91 -3.19
N SER A 108 -4.55 24.94 -2.30
CA SER A 108 -5.33 25.12 -1.06
C SER A 108 -4.68 26.09 -0.10
N GLU A 109 -5.50 26.88 0.61
CA GLU A 109 -5.04 27.82 1.64
C GLU A 109 -4.66 27.11 2.94
N GLY A 110 -4.15 27.86 3.91
CA GLY A 110 -3.78 27.39 5.23
C GLY A 110 -2.34 26.87 5.33
N HIS A 111 -2.05 26.23 6.45
CA HIS A 111 -0.75 25.64 6.73
C HIS A 111 -0.78 24.13 6.39
N PRO A 112 0.28 23.57 5.87
CA PRO A 112 0.39 22.11 5.76
C PRO A 112 0.20 21.47 7.15
N PRO A 113 -0.36 20.26 7.22
CA PRO A 113 -0.44 19.53 8.47
C PRO A 113 0.96 19.22 8.99
N ASP A 114 1.09 19.06 10.31
CA ASP A 114 2.33 18.69 10.98
C ASP A 114 2.67 17.20 10.85
N ARG A 115 1.71 16.42 10.38
CA ARG A 115 1.82 14.98 10.10
C ARG A 115 0.81 14.56 9.04
N GLU A 116 1.01 13.38 8.47
CA GLU A 116 0.04 12.72 7.60
C GLU A 116 -1.23 12.39 8.39
N TYR A 117 -2.38 12.47 7.71
CA TYR A 117 -3.69 12.11 8.26
C TYR A 117 -4.00 12.81 9.59
N SER A 118 -3.58 14.09 9.72
CA SER A 118 -3.80 14.87 10.94
C SER A 118 -5.30 14.99 11.28
N GLU A 119 -5.62 15.26 12.54
CA GLU A 119 -7.02 15.48 12.95
C GLU A 119 -7.67 16.64 12.16
N GLN A 120 -6.91 17.72 11.88
CA GLN A 120 -7.38 18.83 11.05
C GLN A 120 -7.71 18.38 9.63
N GLU A 121 -6.88 17.54 9.02
CA GLU A 121 -7.15 16.98 7.69
C GLU A 121 -8.44 16.17 7.69
N GLN A 122 -8.67 15.38 8.75
CA GLN A 122 -9.89 14.59 8.89
C GLN A 122 -11.13 15.45 9.08
N GLU A 123 -11.05 16.52 9.88
CA GLU A 123 -12.16 17.49 10.06
C GLU A 123 -12.47 18.22 8.76
N ASP A 124 -11.45 18.68 8.04
CA ASP A 124 -11.62 19.31 6.73
C ASP A 124 -12.29 18.35 5.74
N GLY A 125 -11.90 17.05 5.74
CA GLY A 125 -12.53 16.03 4.90
C GLY A 125 -14.05 15.86 5.16
N LEU A 126 -14.48 15.93 6.43
CA LEU A 126 -15.91 15.92 6.78
C LEU A 126 -16.66 17.16 6.22
N GLU A 127 -16.01 18.32 6.24
CA GLU A 127 -16.57 19.56 5.70
C GLU A 127 -16.63 19.53 4.17
N VAL A 128 -15.61 19.01 3.50
CA VAL A 128 -15.59 18.80 2.04
C VAL A 128 -16.74 17.89 1.60
N ILE A 129 -16.94 16.74 2.27
CA ILE A 129 -18.06 15.82 1.99
C ILE A 129 -19.40 16.55 2.15
N THR A 130 -19.55 17.32 3.23
CA THR A 130 -20.76 18.11 3.47
C THR A 130 -20.99 19.15 2.38
N TRP A 131 -19.95 19.87 1.97
CA TRP A 131 -20.04 20.87 0.92
C TRP A 131 -20.46 20.25 -0.43
N LEU A 132 -19.84 19.14 -0.83
CA LEU A 132 -20.18 18.43 -2.07
C LEU A 132 -21.65 17.95 -2.07
N ALA A 133 -22.14 17.44 -0.94
CA ALA A 133 -23.52 16.97 -0.83
C ALA A 133 -24.56 18.10 -1.00
N HIS A 134 -24.20 19.35 -0.72
CA HIS A 134 -25.13 20.50 -0.74
C HIS A 134 -24.98 21.38 -2.00
N GLN A 135 -24.18 21.00 -2.97
CA GLN A 135 -24.05 21.77 -4.20
C GLN A 135 -25.34 21.74 -5.04
N PRO A 136 -25.67 22.79 -5.80
CA PRO A 136 -26.90 22.84 -6.62
C PRO A 136 -27.02 21.71 -7.66
N TRP A 137 -25.88 21.19 -8.11
CA TRP A 137 -25.80 20.07 -9.05
C TRP A 137 -25.82 18.70 -8.34
N SER A 138 -25.70 18.66 -7.02
CA SER A 138 -25.58 17.41 -6.26
C SER A 138 -26.94 16.77 -5.99
N ASN A 139 -27.00 15.44 -6.06
CA ASN A 139 -28.15 14.68 -5.59
C ASN A 139 -28.09 14.35 -4.08
N GLY A 140 -27.09 14.91 -3.35
CA GLY A 140 -26.89 14.70 -1.92
C GLY A 140 -26.04 13.47 -1.55
N ASN A 141 -25.66 12.62 -2.50
CA ASN A 141 -24.88 11.41 -2.27
C ASN A 141 -23.42 11.63 -2.67
N VAL A 142 -22.49 11.33 -1.78
CA VAL A 142 -21.06 11.38 -1.99
C VAL A 142 -20.46 9.99 -1.90
N GLY A 143 -19.65 9.61 -2.88
CA GLY A 143 -18.71 8.50 -2.80
C GLY A 143 -17.31 9.05 -2.59
N MET A 144 -16.42 8.28 -1.98
CA MET A 144 -15.02 8.65 -1.84
C MET A 144 -14.13 7.54 -2.34
N PHE A 145 -13.07 7.90 -3.07
CA PHE A 145 -12.13 6.91 -3.60
C PHE A 145 -10.72 7.50 -3.69
N GLY A 146 -9.76 6.62 -3.88
CA GLY A 146 -8.39 6.96 -4.20
C GLY A 146 -7.45 5.80 -3.98
N ILE A 147 -6.23 6.00 -4.41
CA ILE A 147 -5.10 5.11 -4.15
C ILE A 147 -4.19 5.75 -3.12
N SER A 148 -3.47 4.92 -2.32
CA SER A 148 -2.50 5.43 -1.35
C SER A 148 -3.19 6.40 -0.38
N TRP A 149 -2.68 7.60 -0.19
CA TRP A 149 -3.28 8.63 0.65
C TRP A 149 -4.79 8.84 0.40
N GLY A 150 -5.23 8.84 -0.85
CA GLY A 150 -6.66 8.92 -1.18
C GLY A 150 -7.46 7.70 -0.73
N GLY A 151 -6.84 6.52 -0.75
CA GLY A 151 -7.39 5.28 -0.19
C GLY A 151 -7.47 5.31 1.33
N PHE A 152 -6.40 5.75 2.00
CA PHE A 152 -6.34 5.95 3.45
C PHE A 152 -7.44 6.93 3.91
N ASN A 153 -7.52 8.11 3.28
CA ASN A 153 -8.56 9.09 3.59
C ASN A 153 -9.97 8.54 3.36
N SER A 154 -10.18 7.71 2.33
CA SER A 154 -11.48 7.06 2.08
C SER A 154 -11.86 6.13 3.23
N MET A 155 -10.93 5.28 3.70
CA MET A 155 -11.14 4.39 4.84
C MET A 155 -11.38 5.18 6.13
N GLN A 156 -10.58 6.20 6.41
CA GLN A 156 -10.66 7.02 7.60
C GLN A 156 -11.97 7.84 7.65
N MET A 157 -12.45 8.34 6.50
CA MET A 157 -13.77 8.96 6.41
C MET A 157 -14.92 7.96 6.62
N ALA A 158 -14.79 6.74 6.09
CA ALA A 158 -15.76 5.67 6.36
C ALA A 158 -15.81 5.31 7.85
N MET A 159 -14.69 5.33 8.57
CA MET A 159 -14.63 5.14 10.03
C MET A 159 -15.35 6.27 10.80
N ARG A 160 -15.44 7.47 10.23
CA ARG A 160 -16.13 8.64 10.83
C ARG A 160 -17.61 8.75 10.46
N ASN A 161 -18.06 7.99 9.48
CA ASN A 161 -19.47 7.87 9.06
C ASN A 161 -20.19 9.21 8.79
N PRO A 162 -19.66 10.16 8.00
CA PRO A 162 -20.35 11.42 7.73
C PRO A 162 -21.64 11.18 6.91
N PRO A 163 -22.73 11.89 7.21
CA PRO A 163 -24.07 11.60 6.63
C PRO A 163 -24.12 11.62 5.09
N GLY A 164 -23.30 12.49 4.45
CA GLY A 164 -23.23 12.59 2.98
C GLY A 164 -22.53 11.42 2.30
N LEU A 165 -21.61 10.72 2.99
CA LEU A 165 -20.83 9.62 2.45
C LEU A 165 -21.67 8.34 2.41
N LYS A 166 -21.84 7.77 1.20
CA LYS A 166 -22.70 6.60 0.97
C LYS A 166 -21.94 5.32 0.65
N ALA A 167 -20.74 5.43 0.12
CA ALA A 167 -19.86 4.30 -0.16
C ALA A 167 -18.42 4.78 -0.39
N ILE A 168 -17.45 3.87 -0.24
CA ILE A 168 -16.05 4.14 -0.55
C ILE A 168 -15.47 3.08 -1.50
N ILE A 169 -14.39 3.48 -2.21
CA ILE A 169 -13.45 2.57 -2.87
C ILE A 169 -12.06 2.94 -2.39
N ALA A 170 -11.38 2.06 -1.66
CA ALA A 170 -10.01 2.26 -1.23
C ALA A 170 -9.07 1.34 -2.02
N VAL A 171 -8.07 1.92 -2.67
CA VAL A 171 -7.08 1.21 -3.46
C VAL A 171 -5.72 1.36 -2.78
N ALA A 172 -5.02 0.24 -2.57
CA ALA A 172 -3.67 0.25 -2.00
C ALA A 172 -3.56 1.16 -0.77
N ALA A 173 -4.23 0.79 0.31
CA ALA A 173 -4.28 1.55 1.57
C ALA A 173 -4.35 0.62 2.77
N THR A 174 -3.81 1.05 3.91
CA THR A 174 -3.82 0.27 5.15
C THR A 174 -4.68 0.87 6.25
N ASP A 175 -5.00 0.05 7.22
CA ASP A 175 -5.65 0.36 8.49
C ASP A 175 -4.67 0.33 9.69
N GLU A 176 -3.39 0.06 9.44
CA GLU A 176 -2.33 -0.13 10.43
C GLU A 176 -1.09 0.70 10.08
N LEU A 177 -0.99 1.92 10.64
CA LEU A 177 0.07 2.88 10.28
C LEU A 177 1.44 2.60 10.92
N PHE A 178 1.54 1.72 11.91
CA PHE A 178 2.82 1.33 12.52
C PHE A 178 3.34 -0.01 12.02
N HIS A 179 2.48 -0.83 11.44
CA HIS A 179 2.85 -2.17 10.99
C HIS A 179 3.00 -2.26 9.47
N ASP A 180 2.16 -1.54 8.74
CA ASP A 180 2.05 -1.67 7.28
C ASP A 180 2.05 -0.28 6.60
N ASP A 181 3.06 0.56 6.87
CA ASP A 181 3.16 1.87 6.23
C ASP A 181 4.60 2.14 5.75
N VAL A 182 4.80 3.17 4.93
CA VAL A 182 6.10 3.56 4.36
C VAL A 182 7.14 3.95 5.40
N HIS A 183 6.73 4.32 6.62
CA HIS A 183 7.64 4.72 7.69
C HIS A 183 8.05 3.56 8.59
N TYR A 184 7.18 2.56 8.72
CA TYR A 184 7.39 1.36 9.52
C TYR A 184 6.74 0.16 8.83
N ILE A 185 7.54 -0.85 8.55
CA ILE A 185 7.08 -2.16 8.05
C ILE A 185 7.36 -3.19 9.15
N ASP A 186 6.38 -4.03 9.47
CA ASP A 186 6.48 -5.01 10.56
C ASP A 186 6.80 -4.35 11.93
N GLY A 187 6.45 -3.07 12.12
CA GLY A 187 6.79 -2.29 13.32
C GLY A 187 8.27 -1.92 13.43
N MET A 188 9.07 -2.10 12.39
CA MET A 188 10.48 -1.73 12.31
C MET A 188 10.68 -0.52 11.40
N MET A 189 11.64 0.33 11.76
CA MET A 189 11.89 1.57 11.04
C MET A 189 12.34 1.28 9.60
N HIS A 190 11.60 1.88 8.67
CA HIS A 190 11.83 1.85 7.25
C HIS A 190 12.04 3.27 6.74
N ILE A 191 13.01 3.50 5.87
CA ILE A 191 13.21 4.78 5.17
C ILE A 191 12.96 4.52 3.70
N ASP A 192 11.74 4.78 3.30
CA ASP A 192 11.24 4.57 1.95
C ASP A 192 11.85 5.54 0.94
N GLU A 193 11.82 5.18 -0.33
CA GLU A 193 12.26 6.04 -1.42
C GLU A 193 11.38 7.29 -1.61
N PHE A 194 10.17 7.31 -1.04
CA PHE A 194 9.30 8.48 -1.05
C PHE A 194 9.61 9.52 0.03
N GLU A 195 10.38 9.19 1.06
CA GLU A 195 10.61 10.07 2.21
C GLU A 195 11.10 11.47 1.81
N LEU A 196 12.07 11.53 0.93
CA LEU A 196 12.67 12.80 0.53
C LEU A 196 11.71 13.66 -0.30
N SER A 197 10.96 13.07 -1.22
CA SER A 197 9.95 13.77 -2.01
C SER A 197 8.76 14.21 -1.15
N MET A 198 8.33 13.40 -0.19
CA MET A 198 7.27 13.72 0.74
C MET A 198 7.66 14.86 1.69
N ASP A 199 8.90 14.86 2.17
CA ASP A 199 9.43 15.94 3.01
C ASP A 199 9.56 17.27 2.28
N MET A 200 9.81 17.23 0.97
CA MET A 200 9.95 18.43 0.13
C MET A 200 8.59 18.99 -0.30
N ALA A 201 7.61 18.14 -0.60
CA ALA A 201 6.33 18.52 -1.20
C ALA A 201 5.54 19.60 -0.43
N PRO A 202 5.47 19.59 0.92
CA PRO A 202 4.79 20.66 1.68
C PRO A 202 5.39 22.05 1.45
N GLY A 203 6.68 22.14 1.13
CA GLY A 203 7.37 23.40 0.88
C GLY A 203 7.06 24.03 -0.47
N ILE A 204 6.49 23.26 -1.43
CA ILE A 204 6.22 23.73 -2.79
C ILE A 204 4.87 24.42 -2.85
N THR A 205 4.83 25.65 -3.35
CA THR A 205 3.58 26.40 -3.55
C THR A 205 2.86 25.94 -4.83
N GLY A 206 1.56 26.26 -4.95
CA GLY A 206 0.71 25.69 -6.00
C GLY A 206 0.92 26.27 -7.40
N ALA A 207 0.70 25.42 -8.40
CA ALA A 207 0.66 25.77 -9.81
C ALA A 207 -0.54 26.67 -10.15
N PRO A 208 -0.51 27.47 -11.26
CA PRO A 208 0.63 27.66 -12.15
C PRO A 208 1.61 28.74 -11.68
N ASP A 209 1.23 29.47 -10.62
CA ASP A 209 1.92 30.69 -10.22
C ASP A 209 3.14 30.43 -9.34
N TYR A 210 3.17 29.33 -8.60
CA TYR A 210 4.23 29.04 -7.63
C TYR A 210 4.64 30.30 -6.86
N THR A 211 3.65 30.88 -6.17
CA THR A 211 3.80 32.18 -5.51
C THR A 211 4.97 32.20 -4.54
N LEU A 212 5.69 33.32 -4.55
CA LEU A 212 6.77 33.60 -3.59
C LEU A 212 6.29 34.59 -2.49
N ASP A 213 4.97 34.83 -2.38
CA ASP A 213 4.42 35.61 -1.27
C ASP A 213 4.72 34.91 0.05
N GLU A 214 5.45 35.60 0.93
CA GLU A 214 5.91 35.04 2.20
C GLU A 214 4.77 34.58 3.13
N LYS A 215 3.58 35.15 2.98
CA LYS A 215 2.40 34.68 3.73
C LYS A 215 1.93 33.29 3.34
N VAL A 216 2.21 32.87 2.10
CA VAL A 216 1.89 31.51 1.58
C VAL A 216 3.12 30.62 1.65
N LEU A 217 4.26 31.11 1.14
CA LEU A 217 5.50 30.35 1.07
C LEU A 217 6.08 30.08 2.46
N GLY A 218 6.13 31.07 3.35
CA GLY A 218 6.79 30.95 4.64
C GLY A 218 6.30 29.77 5.48
N PRO A 219 5.01 29.69 5.78
CA PRO A 219 4.46 28.58 6.57
C PRO A 219 4.73 27.22 5.95
N ARG A 220 4.61 27.08 4.62
CA ARG A 220 4.87 25.82 3.90
C ARG A 220 6.34 25.44 3.94
N PHE A 221 7.20 26.39 3.62
CA PHE A 221 8.64 26.16 3.57
C PHE A 221 9.20 25.82 4.96
N ASP A 222 8.63 26.38 6.01
CA ASP A 222 9.06 26.20 7.39
C ASP A 222 8.43 24.98 8.10
N THR A 223 7.50 24.25 7.44
CA THR A 223 6.94 23.01 7.96
C THR A 223 8.05 21.94 8.09
N PRO A 224 8.25 21.35 9.29
CA PRO A 224 9.23 20.28 9.48
C PRO A 224 8.94 19.09 8.57
N PRO A 225 9.97 18.33 8.18
CA PRO A 225 9.79 17.04 7.51
C PRO A 225 8.97 16.07 8.37
N TRP A 226 8.07 15.33 7.76
CA TRP A 226 7.24 14.36 8.47
C TRP A 226 8.05 13.16 8.95
N SER A 227 9.04 12.71 8.16
CA SER A 227 9.94 11.62 8.56
C SER A 227 10.64 11.88 9.89
N LEU A 228 11.04 13.15 10.18
CA LEU A 228 11.60 13.53 11.46
C LEU A 228 10.64 13.26 12.63
N LEU A 229 9.34 13.49 12.42
CA LEU A 229 8.33 13.23 13.45
C LEU A 229 8.15 11.73 13.68
N TYR A 230 8.06 10.97 12.58
CA TYR A 230 7.86 9.51 12.64
C TYR A 230 9.04 8.80 13.32
N MET A 231 10.27 9.18 13.03
CA MET A 231 11.45 8.64 13.70
C MET A 231 11.46 8.86 15.23
N LYS A 232 10.66 9.79 15.75
CA LYS A 232 10.49 10.03 17.19
C LYS A 232 9.44 9.12 17.84
N HIS A 233 8.62 8.44 17.04
CA HIS A 233 7.53 7.58 17.51
C HIS A 233 7.80 6.12 17.15
N GLN A 234 8.81 5.53 17.78
CA GLN A 234 9.35 4.21 17.46
C GLN A 234 8.56 3.04 18.05
N HIS A 235 7.43 3.31 18.71
CA HIS A 235 6.51 2.31 19.26
C HIS A 235 5.10 2.59 18.79
N ASP A 236 4.31 1.53 18.61
CA ASP A 236 2.88 1.67 18.39
C ASP A 236 2.20 2.37 19.59
N GLY A 237 1.18 3.18 19.30
CA GLY A 237 0.49 3.92 20.35
C GLY A 237 -0.50 4.97 19.82
N PRO A 238 -0.91 5.91 20.70
CA PRO A 238 -1.89 6.93 20.35
C PRO A 238 -1.50 7.78 19.13
N PHE A 239 -0.21 8.01 18.92
CA PHE A 239 0.26 8.75 17.75
C PHE A 239 -0.17 8.04 16.45
N TRP A 240 0.19 6.78 16.29
CA TRP A 240 -0.11 5.99 15.10
C TRP A 240 -1.60 5.68 14.95
N ARG A 241 -2.29 5.47 16.07
CA ARG A 241 -3.72 5.08 16.10
C ARG A 241 -4.69 6.25 16.00
N SER A 242 -4.25 7.51 16.15
CA SER A 242 -5.14 8.67 16.17
C SER A 242 -5.92 8.90 14.87
N PRO A 243 -5.36 8.65 13.66
CA PRO A 243 -6.10 8.80 12.42
C PRO A 243 -7.14 7.71 12.19
N VAL A 244 -6.91 6.51 12.70
CA VAL A 244 -7.75 5.33 12.48
C VAL A 244 -8.73 5.12 13.65
N ARG A 245 -9.88 4.52 13.36
CA ARG A 245 -10.90 4.15 14.34
C ARG A 245 -11.25 2.68 14.17
N PRO A 246 -11.87 2.03 15.17
CA PRO A 246 -12.22 0.62 15.06
C PRO A 246 -13.07 0.35 13.80
N GLN A 247 -12.65 -0.58 12.97
CA GLN A 247 -13.35 -0.99 11.74
C GLN A 247 -14.78 -1.45 12.01
N SER A 248 -15.03 -2.03 13.20
CA SER A 248 -16.37 -2.42 13.65
C SER A 248 -17.37 -1.26 13.76
N GLU A 249 -16.90 -0.01 13.75
CA GLU A 249 -17.74 1.20 13.76
C GLU A 249 -18.17 1.65 12.37
N ILE A 250 -17.58 1.16 11.31
CA ILE A 250 -17.90 1.53 9.93
C ILE A 250 -19.37 1.18 9.61
N ARG A 251 -20.06 2.16 9.02
CA ARG A 251 -21.45 2.07 8.54
C ARG A 251 -21.56 2.43 7.05
N VAL A 252 -20.44 2.68 6.42
CA VAL A 252 -20.34 3.02 5.01
C VAL A 252 -19.84 1.79 4.25
N PRO A 253 -20.58 1.33 3.21
CA PRO A 253 -20.13 0.21 2.37
C PRO A 253 -18.76 0.44 1.77
N CYS A 254 -17.92 -0.61 1.76
CA CYS A 254 -16.52 -0.54 1.36
C CYS A 254 -16.22 -1.46 0.19
N PHE A 255 -15.58 -0.93 -0.86
CA PHE A 255 -14.96 -1.73 -1.91
C PHE A 255 -13.44 -1.52 -1.83
N LEU A 256 -12.70 -2.61 -1.64
CA LEU A 256 -11.26 -2.60 -1.41
C LEU A 256 -10.55 -3.21 -2.60
N ILE A 257 -9.47 -2.59 -3.04
CA ILE A 257 -8.65 -3.08 -4.16
C ILE A 257 -7.19 -3.04 -3.72
N GLY A 258 -6.47 -4.15 -3.89
CA GLY A 258 -5.06 -4.24 -3.53
C GLY A 258 -4.28 -5.18 -4.43
N GLY A 259 -2.98 -5.21 -4.23
CA GLY A 259 -2.06 -6.04 -4.98
C GLY A 259 -1.10 -6.81 -4.08
N PHE A 260 -0.71 -8.01 -4.48
CA PHE A 260 0.26 -8.81 -3.73
C PHE A 260 1.67 -8.24 -3.75
N ALA A 261 1.97 -7.37 -4.71
CA ALA A 261 3.23 -6.65 -4.79
C ALA A 261 3.16 -5.23 -4.20
N ASP A 262 2.10 -4.94 -3.42
CA ASP A 262 1.89 -3.71 -2.67
C ASP A 262 2.11 -3.94 -1.18
N GLY A 263 2.67 -2.98 -0.45
CA GLY A 263 2.86 -3.06 1.00
C GLY A 263 1.56 -3.13 1.80
N TYR A 264 0.47 -2.55 1.30
CA TYR A 264 -0.79 -2.34 2.04
C TYR A 264 -1.82 -3.46 1.92
N ARG A 265 -1.44 -4.65 1.44
CA ARG A 265 -2.35 -5.76 1.12
C ARG A 265 -3.06 -6.39 2.33
N ASP A 266 -2.48 -6.29 3.52
CA ASP A 266 -2.99 -6.93 4.74
C ASP A 266 -4.28 -6.27 5.28
N SER A 267 -4.52 -5.01 4.95
CA SER A 267 -5.75 -4.30 5.31
C SER A 267 -7.02 -4.96 4.75
N ILE A 268 -6.94 -5.60 3.59
CA ILE A 268 -8.10 -6.17 2.91
C ILE A 268 -8.75 -7.30 3.72
N PRO A 269 -8.03 -8.36 4.15
CA PRO A 269 -8.62 -9.37 5.01
C PRO A 269 -9.03 -8.83 6.38
N HIS A 270 -8.32 -7.85 6.96
CA HIS A 270 -8.73 -7.19 8.20
C HIS A 270 -10.12 -6.53 8.03
N MET A 271 -10.30 -5.76 6.98
CA MET A 271 -11.57 -5.10 6.68
C MET A 271 -12.71 -6.09 6.39
N LEU A 272 -12.43 -7.15 5.60
CA LEU A 272 -13.41 -8.21 5.30
C LEU A 272 -13.89 -8.95 6.56
N GLN A 273 -13.01 -9.09 7.55
CA GLN A 273 -13.29 -9.79 8.82
C GLN A 273 -13.97 -8.89 9.82
N ASN A 274 -13.57 -7.64 9.96
CA ASN A 274 -13.96 -6.76 11.06
C ASN A 274 -15.13 -5.83 10.73
N VAL A 275 -15.34 -5.49 9.45
CA VAL A 275 -16.49 -4.69 9.00
C VAL A 275 -17.68 -5.61 8.75
N THR A 276 -18.54 -5.75 9.75
CA THR A 276 -19.64 -6.74 9.71
C THR A 276 -21.04 -6.13 9.55
N LYS A 277 -21.16 -4.79 9.65
CA LYS A 277 -22.48 -4.11 9.68
C LYS A 277 -22.94 -3.57 8.33
N VAL A 278 -22.03 -3.56 7.36
CA VAL A 278 -22.27 -3.09 5.98
C VAL A 278 -21.60 -4.02 4.99
N PRO A 279 -22.00 -4.03 3.71
CA PRO A 279 -21.31 -4.80 2.69
C PRO A 279 -19.87 -4.35 2.51
N VAL A 280 -18.96 -5.35 2.46
CA VAL A 280 -17.59 -5.19 2.04
C VAL A 280 -17.33 -6.10 0.85
N LYS A 281 -16.70 -5.56 -0.19
CA LYS A 281 -16.25 -6.29 -1.37
C LYS A 281 -14.75 -6.02 -1.54
N ALA A 282 -14.00 -7.01 -2.03
CA ALA A 282 -12.58 -6.85 -2.29
C ALA A 282 -12.14 -7.53 -3.58
N VAL A 283 -11.12 -6.96 -4.22
CA VAL A 283 -10.37 -7.55 -5.32
C VAL A 283 -8.88 -7.44 -5.03
N ILE A 284 -8.16 -8.57 -5.05
CA ILE A 284 -6.71 -8.60 -4.86
C ILE A 284 -6.09 -9.23 -6.10
N GLY A 285 -5.29 -8.44 -6.82
CA GLY A 285 -4.53 -8.87 -7.99
C GLY A 285 -3.03 -9.04 -7.70
N PRO A 286 -2.23 -9.35 -8.71
CA PRO A 286 -0.78 -9.47 -8.53
C PRO A 286 -0.07 -8.10 -8.44
N TRP A 287 -0.77 -6.99 -8.60
CA TRP A 287 -0.30 -5.64 -8.86
C TRP A 287 0.65 -5.09 -7.80
N ASN A 288 1.50 -4.15 -8.22
CA ASN A 288 2.26 -3.24 -7.38
C ASN A 288 1.38 -2.06 -6.92
N HIS A 289 2.00 -1.03 -6.32
CA HIS A 289 1.31 0.18 -5.82
C HIS A 289 0.74 1.05 -6.95
N SER A 290 -0.27 0.51 -7.66
CA SER A 290 -0.88 1.13 -8.85
C SER A 290 -2.37 0.83 -8.95
N PHE A 291 -3.11 1.65 -9.70
CA PHE A 291 -4.45 1.26 -10.11
C PHE A 291 -4.39 0.02 -11.03
N PRO A 292 -5.33 -0.92 -10.92
CA PRO A 292 -5.26 -2.18 -11.65
C PRO A 292 -5.19 -2.08 -13.18
N ASN A 293 -5.64 -0.98 -13.76
CA ASN A 293 -5.56 -0.73 -15.21
C ASN A 293 -4.18 -0.22 -15.65
N ASP A 294 -3.40 0.37 -14.74
CA ASP A 294 -2.10 0.99 -14.99
C ASP A 294 -0.94 0.29 -14.27
N ALA A 295 -1.18 -0.87 -13.63
CA ALA A 295 -0.14 -1.61 -12.93
C ALA A 295 1.05 -1.93 -13.85
N ASP A 296 2.26 -1.99 -13.31
CA ASP A 296 3.49 -2.21 -14.09
C ASP A 296 3.47 -3.57 -14.79
N PHE A 297 2.86 -4.57 -14.16
CA PHE A 297 2.69 -5.91 -14.72
C PHE A 297 1.25 -6.42 -14.57
N GLY A 298 0.89 -7.34 -15.47
CA GLY A 298 -0.44 -7.90 -15.56
C GLY A 298 -0.68 -9.15 -14.70
N PRO A 299 -1.91 -9.71 -14.76
CA PRO A 299 -3.01 -9.25 -15.63
C PRO A 299 -3.63 -7.92 -15.16
N ARG A 300 -3.69 -6.94 -16.06
CA ARG A 300 -4.37 -5.67 -15.82
C ARG A 300 -5.86 -5.82 -16.06
N ILE A 301 -6.69 -5.10 -15.31
CA ILE A 301 -8.15 -5.13 -15.44
C ILE A 301 -8.75 -3.72 -15.52
N GLU A 302 -9.92 -3.58 -16.13
CA GLU A 302 -10.71 -2.35 -16.11
C GLU A 302 -11.51 -2.28 -14.80
N TRP A 303 -10.83 -1.89 -13.72
CA TRP A 303 -11.45 -1.79 -12.39
C TRP A 303 -12.55 -0.72 -12.32
N ARG A 304 -12.49 0.30 -13.17
CA ARG A 304 -13.46 1.41 -13.18
C ARG A 304 -14.85 0.94 -13.60
N ASP A 305 -14.97 -0.15 -14.38
CA ASP A 305 -16.27 -0.79 -14.66
C ASP A 305 -16.90 -1.34 -13.39
N GLN A 306 -16.11 -1.97 -12.51
CA GLN A 306 -16.56 -2.46 -11.21
C GLN A 306 -16.89 -1.29 -10.28
N ALA A 307 -16.10 -0.21 -10.34
CA ALA A 307 -16.37 1.01 -9.59
C ALA A 307 -17.71 1.65 -10.00
N VAL A 308 -18.01 1.73 -11.31
CA VAL A 308 -19.29 2.28 -11.78
C VAL A 308 -20.47 1.42 -11.32
N ARG A 309 -20.37 0.09 -11.34
CA ARG A 309 -21.41 -0.80 -10.77
C ARG A 309 -21.64 -0.51 -9.29
N TRP A 310 -20.56 -0.31 -8.52
CA TRP A 310 -20.61 0.03 -7.10
C TRP A 310 -21.27 1.38 -6.87
N TRP A 311 -20.84 2.41 -7.61
CA TRP A 311 -21.38 3.76 -7.51
C TRP A 311 -22.84 3.87 -7.97
N ASP A 312 -23.23 3.19 -9.06
CA ASP A 312 -24.61 3.16 -9.54
C ASP A 312 -25.57 2.63 -8.48
N TYR A 313 -25.15 1.60 -7.73
CA TYR A 313 -25.97 1.03 -6.67
C TYR A 313 -26.10 1.99 -5.47
N TRP A 314 -24.97 2.42 -4.92
CA TRP A 314 -24.95 3.19 -3.66
C TRP A 314 -25.31 4.67 -3.83
N LEU A 315 -25.00 5.28 -4.96
CA LEU A 315 -25.13 6.73 -5.17
C LEU A 315 -26.31 7.10 -6.08
N LYS A 316 -26.71 6.22 -7.02
CA LYS A 316 -27.82 6.45 -7.94
C LYS A 316 -29.06 5.58 -7.63
N GLY A 317 -28.95 4.61 -6.73
CA GLY A 317 -30.04 3.71 -6.37
C GLY A 317 -30.44 2.73 -7.49
N ARG A 318 -29.52 2.42 -8.43
CA ARG A 318 -29.76 1.48 -9.52
C ARG A 318 -29.32 0.08 -9.10
N ASP A 319 -30.13 -0.94 -9.41
CA ASP A 319 -29.74 -2.33 -9.13
C ASP A 319 -28.72 -2.82 -10.17
N SER A 320 -27.46 -2.60 -9.85
CA SER A 320 -26.32 -3.06 -10.68
C SER A 320 -25.95 -4.53 -10.44
N GLY A 321 -26.65 -5.22 -9.56
CA GLY A 321 -26.34 -6.60 -9.15
C GLY A 321 -25.09 -6.76 -8.30
N VAL A 322 -24.46 -5.65 -7.87
CA VAL A 322 -23.16 -5.68 -7.16
C VAL A 322 -23.19 -6.41 -5.83
N LEU A 323 -24.36 -6.51 -5.17
CA LEU A 323 -24.52 -7.26 -3.92
C LEU A 323 -24.56 -8.79 -4.12
N ASN A 324 -24.69 -9.25 -5.37
CA ASN A 324 -24.63 -10.67 -5.72
C ASN A 324 -23.19 -11.12 -6.04
N ASP A 325 -22.26 -10.19 -6.16
CA ASP A 325 -20.86 -10.50 -6.42
C ASP A 325 -20.22 -11.24 -5.23
N PRO A 326 -19.19 -12.06 -5.46
CA PRO A 326 -18.36 -12.60 -4.39
C PRO A 326 -17.79 -11.48 -3.50
N LYS A 327 -17.68 -11.73 -2.20
CA LYS A 327 -17.11 -10.74 -1.28
C LYS A 327 -15.61 -10.53 -1.54
N LEU A 328 -14.90 -11.58 -1.98
CA LEU A 328 -13.51 -11.52 -2.35
C LEU A 328 -13.28 -12.16 -3.72
N ILE A 329 -12.62 -11.45 -4.59
CA ILE A 329 -12.03 -11.99 -5.82
C ILE A 329 -10.52 -11.84 -5.68
N VAL A 330 -9.80 -12.96 -5.77
CA VAL A 330 -8.35 -13.01 -5.56
C VAL A 330 -7.66 -13.67 -6.74
N PHE A 331 -6.51 -13.14 -7.13
CA PHE A 331 -5.65 -13.74 -8.14
C PHE A 331 -4.75 -14.78 -7.47
N MET A 332 -4.95 -16.05 -7.80
CA MET A 332 -4.09 -17.15 -7.35
C MET A 332 -2.86 -17.18 -8.25
N ARG A 333 -1.75 -16.64 -7.73
CA ARG A 333 -0.48 -16.59 -8.47
C ARG A 333 0.09 -18.00 -8.65
N GLU A 334 0.53 -18.28 -9.84
CA GLU A 334 1.29 -19.49 -10.16
C GLU A 334 2.78 -19.19 -10.25
N TRP A 335 3.60 -20.24 -10.13
CA TRP A 335 5.04 -20.09 -10.23
C TRP A 335 5.47 -19.43 -11.55
N HIS A 336 6.44 -18.56 -11.45
CA HIS A 336 7.17 -17.95 -12.55
C HIS A 336 8.67 -17.89 -12.21
N PRO A 337 9.57 -17.83 -13.21
CA PRO A 337 10.98 -17.56 -12.93
C PRO A 337 11.17 -16.26 -12.15
N PRO A 338 12.21 -16.16 -11.31
CA PRO A 338 12.53 -14.93 -10.60
C PRO A 338 13.05 -13.86 -11.58
N ASP A 339 12.14 -13.06 -12.12
CA ASP A 339 12.39 -12.01 -13.10
C ASP A 339 11.73 -10.69 -12.66
N PRO A 340 12.53 -9.65 -12.31
CA PRO A 340 11.98 -8.34 -11.92
C PRO A 340 11.30 -7.58 -13.08
N ASN A 341 11.48 -8.02 -14.33
CA ASN A 341 10.90 -7.39 -15.51
C ASN A 341 9.73 -8.20 -16.10
N LEU A 342 9.11 -9.07 -15.32
CA LEU A 342 8.01 -9.90 -15.78
C LEU A 342 6.81 -9.01 -16.20
N GLU A 343 6.37 -9.11 -17.45
CA GLU A 343 5.26 -8.29 -17.97
C GLU A 343 3.88 -8.71 -17.41
N SER A 344 3.74 -9.98 -17.01
CA SER A 344 2.50 -10.51 -16.44
C SER A 344 2.77 -11.72 -15.55
N VAL A 345 2.21 -11.72 -14.35
CA VAL A 345 2.27 -12.87 -13.42
C VAL A 345 1.29 -13.94 -13.90
N PRO A 346 1.70 -15.20 -14.03
CA PRO A 346 0.79 -16.29 -14.34
C PRO A 346 -0.12 -16.60 -13.15
N GLY A 347 -1.32 -17.14 -13.45
CA GLY A 347 -2.31 -17.52 -12.43
C GLY A 347 -3.74 -17.40 -12.91
N GLU A 348 -4.67 -17.63 -12.00
CA GLU A 348 -6.11 -17.61 -12.27
C GLU A 348 -6.89 -16.83 -11.20
N TRP A 349 -8.00 -16.21 -11.62
CA TRP A 349 -8.92 -15.54 -10.71
C TRP A 349 -9.79 -16.54 -9.98
N ARG A 350 -9.91 -16.36 -8.65
CA ARG A 350 -10.72 -17.16 -7.75
C ARG A 350 -11.71 -16.29 -7.00
N ALA A 351 -12.94 -16.76 -6.91
CA ALA A 351 -14.02 -16.12 -6.16
C ALA A 351 -14.24 -16.82 -4.81
N GLU A 352 -14.28 -16.03 -3.74
CA GLU A 352 -14.55 -16.51 -2.38
C GLU A 352 -15.76 -15.80 -1.78
N PRO A 353 -16.61 -16.53 -1.03
CA PRO A 353 -17.82 -15.96 -0.43
C PRO A 353 -17.53 -15.01 0.73
N GLY A 354 -16.30 -14.98 1.24
CA GLY A 354 -15.86 -14.13 2.35
C GLY A 354 -14.42 -14.42 2.76
N TRP A 355 -14.04 -13.86 3.88
CA TRP A 355 -12.76 -14.09 4.52
C TRP A 355 -12.96 -14.57 5.98
N PRO A 356 -12.22 -15.59 6.48
CA PRO A 356 -11.36 -16.47 5.67
C PRO A 356 -12.18 -17.36 4.71
N PRO A 357 -11.56 -17.86 3.61
CA PRO A 357 -12.20 -18.85 2.74
C PRO A 357 -12.66 -20.09 3.52
N PRO A 358 -13.85 -20.66 3.23
CA PRO A 358 -14.35 -21.80 4.00
C PRO A 358 -13.48 -23.08 3.93
N GLU A 359 -12.75 -23.25 2.85
CA GLU A 359 -11.87 -24.42 2.61
C GLU A 359 -10.46 -24.24 3.15
N LEU A 360 -10.17 -23.08 3.77
CA LEU A 360 -8.86 -22.78 4.31
C LEU A 360 -8.50 -23.69 5.47
N SER A 361 -7.30 -24.26 5.46
CA SER A 361 -6.76 -25.08 6.52
C SER A 361 -5.27 -24.81 6.72
N ASN A 362 -4.74 -25.09 7.90
CA ASN A 362 -3.33 -24.91 8.19
C ASN A 362 -2.56 -26.23 7.99
N SER A 363 -1.47 -26.15 7.21
CA SER A 363 -0.46 -27.20 7.10
C SER A 363 0.80 -26.79 7.85
N THR A 364 1.37 -27.70 8.64
CA THR A 364 2.55 -27.41 9.47
C THR A 364 3.74 -28.22 9.00
N LEU A 365 4.87 -27.55 8.80
CA LEU A 365 6.16 -28.15 8.44
C LEU A 365 7.21 -27.77 9.49
N TYR A 366 7.83 -28.77 10.11
CA TYR A 366 8.86 -28.59 11.13
C TYR A 366 10.25 -28.49 10.51
N LEU A 367 11.05 -27.58 11.01
CA LEU A 367 12.45 -27.42 10.62
C LEU A 367 13.27 -28.60 11.15
N GLN A 368 14.07 -29.24 10.29
CA GLN A 368 14.84 -30.44 10.57
C GLN A 368 16.35 -30.14 10.64
N PRO A 369 17.13 -30.96 11.40
CA PRO A 369 18.59 -30.82 11.52
C PRO A 369 19.36 -30.84 10.18
N ASN A 370 18.84 -31.54 9.19
CA ASN A 370 19.42 -31.64 7.85
C ASN A 370 18.96 -30.53 6.89
N HIS A 371 18.47 -29.40 7.42
CA HIS A 371 17.95 -28.27 6.65
C HIS A 371 16.74 -28.62 5.76
N MET A 372 15.95 -29.60 6.17
CA MET A 372 14.69 -29.94 5.50
C MET A 372 13.49 -29.40 6.27
N LEU A 373 12.35 -29.32 5.59
CA LEU A 373 11.02 -29.15 6.17
C LEU A 373 10.29 -30.49 6.12
N ALA A 374 9.67 -30.92 7.23
CA ALA A 374 8.93 -32.19 7.32
C ALA A 374 7.67 -32.08 8.19
N ASP A 375 6.73 -33.00 8.02
CA ASP A 375 5.43 -33.03 8.71
C ASP A 375 5.54 -33.40 10.20
N SER A 376 6.70 -33.86 10.65
CA SER A 376 6.91 -34.32 12.03
C SER A 376 7.95 -33.47 12.76
N PRO A 377 7.81 -33.30 14.10
CA PRO A 377 8.80 -32.58 14.91
C PRO A 377 10.20 -33.19 14.76
N ALA A 378 11.20 -32.32 14.80
CA ALA A 378 12.61 -32.70 14.70
C ALA A 378 13.18 -33.21 16.00
N ALA A 379 14.37 -33.86 15.95
CA ALA A 379 15.25 -34.01 17.09
C ALA A 379 15.77 -32.60 17.51
N HIS A 380 16.15 -32.47 18.80
CA HIS A 380 16.73 -31.24 19.30
C HIS A 380 18.10 -31.00 18.65
N GLU A 381 18.23 -29.81 18.02
CA GLU A 381 19.48 -29.29 17.48
C GLU A 381 19.44 -27.76 17.53
N VAL A 382 20.62 -27.11 17.51
CA VAL A 382 20.73 -25.64 17.47
C VAL A 382 21.51 -25.24 16.22
N HIS A 383 20.88 -24.48 15.36
CA HIS A 383 21.53 -23.85 14.21
C HIS A 383 21.94 -22.43 14.54
N GLN A 384 23.09 -21.98 14.05
CA GLN A 384 23.63 -20.65 14.29
C GLN A 384 23.74 -19.86 13.01
N LEU A 385 23.45 -18.56 13.10
CA LEU A 385 23.56 -17.62 12.00
C LEU A 385 24.40 -16.40 12.41
N LYS A 386 25.47 -16.17 11.67
CA LYS A 386 26.28 -14.95 11.83
C LYS A 386 25.49 -13.74 11.30
N TYR A 387 25.48 -12.67 12.06
CA TYR A 387 24.89 -11.39 11.65
C TYR A 387 25.78 -10.69 10.60
N VAL A 388 25.17 -10.31 9.47
CA VAL A 388 25.79 -9.57 8.37
C VAL A 388 24.81 -8.43 7.99
N PRO A 389 24.98 -7.24 8.55
CA PRO A 389 24.02 -6.14 8.47
C PRO A 389 23.68 -5.67 7.07
N SER A 390 24.60 -5.82 6.11
CA SER A 390 24.44 -5.33 4.74
C SER A 390 23.63 -6.25 3.82
N ILE A 391 23.11 -7.38 4.33
CA ILE A 391 22.36 -8.36 3.54
C ILE A 391 20.89 -7.98 3.45
N GLY A 392 20.30 -8.14 2.26
CA GLY A 392 18.86 -8.02 2.06
C GLY A 392 18.43 -7.29 0.80
N ALA A 393 19.28 -6.54 0.14
CA ALA A 393 18.91 -5.72 -1.02
C ALA A 393 18.24 -6.52 -2.16
N GLU A 394 18.58 -7.78 -2.31
CA GLU A 394 17.98 -8.68 -3.30
C GLU A 394 16.62 -9.24 -2.86
N ALA A 395 16.25 -9.06 -1.58
CA ALA A 395 14.96 -9.50 -1.05
C ALA A 395 13.84 -8.46 -1.19
N GLY A 396 14.14 -7.32 -1.82
CA GLY A 396 13.18 -6.27 -2.11
C GLY A 396 13.06 -5.23 -1.00
N PHE A 397 12.00 -4.42 -1.10
CA PHE A 397 11.78 -3.27 -0.27
C PHE A 397 10.39 -3.27 0.40
N TRP A 398 9.43 -4.06 -0.16
CA TRP A 398 8.03 -4.06 0.27
C TRP A 398 7.40 -5.47 0.39
N TRP A 399 8.15 -6.54 0.51
CA TRP A 399 7.62 -7.88 0.68
C TRP A 399 6.59 -8.36 -0.38
N GLY A 400 6.93 -8.52 -1.59
CA GLY A 400 6.00 -9.05 -2.59
C GLY A 400 6.28 -8.60 -4.01
N GLU A 401 7.30 -7.77 -4.16
CA GLU A 401 7.78 -7.29 -5.44
C GLU A 401 8.23 -8.44 -6.34
N LEU A 402 8.27 -8.18 -7.63
CA LEU A 402 8.93 -9.06 -8.58
C LEU A 402 10.44 -8.91 -8.44
N LEU A 403 11.11 -9.95 -8.01
CA LEU A 403 12.51 -9.93 -7.64
C LEU A 403 13.35 -10.86 -8.51
N ALA A 404 14.64 -10.64 -8.52
CA ALA A 404 15.64 -11.58 -9.04
C ALA A 404 15.77 -12.83 -8.13
N ASP A 405 16.57 -13.78 -8.59
CA ASP A 405 16.82 -15.05 -7.87
C ASP A 405 17.32 -14.80 -6.44
N GLN A 406 16.69 -15.46 -5.47
CA GLN A 406 16.96 -15.25 -4.05
C GLN A 406 18.18 -16.02 -3.51
N ARG A 407 18.85 -16.86 -4.31
CA ARG A 407 20.05 -17.60 -3.88
C ARG A 407 21.16 -16.72 -3.31
N PRO A 408 21.44 -15.48 -3.81
CA PRO A 408 22.45 -14.63 -3.22
C PRO A 408 22.18 -14.25 -1.76
N VAL A 409 20.94 -13.87 -1.43
CA VAL A 409 20.58 -13.50 -0.06
C VAL A 409 20.36 -14.73 0.82
N ASP A 410 19.91 -15.85 0.25
CA ASP A 410 19.75 -17.13 0.95
C ASP A 410 21.11 -17.70 1.43
N ALA A 411 22.20 -17.38 0.76
CA ALA A 411 23.55 -17.77 1.18
C ALA A 411 23.95 -17.22 2.57
N PHE A 412 23.24 -16.20 3.07
CA PHE A 412 23.43 -15.59 4.38
C PHE A 412 22.25 -15.85 5.32
N SER A 413 21.46 -16.87 5.06
CA SER A 413 20.27 -17.26 5.83
C SER A 413 20.36 -18.71 6.28
N LEU A 414 19.61 -19.07 7.31
CA LEU A 414 19.29 -20.46 7.61
C LEU A 414 18.15 -20.89 6.69
N VAL A 415 18.42 -21.79 5.75
CA VAL A 415 17.49 -22.23 4.72
C VAL A 415 16.97 -23.63 5.00
N TYR A 416 15.66 -23.83 4.85
CA TYR A 416 14.99 -25.12 5.03
C TYR A 416 14.06 -25.40 3.86
N ASP A 417 14.27 -26.53 3.18
CA ASP A 417 13.52 -26.94 1.99
C ASP A 417 12.63 -28.16 2.25
N SER A 418 11.43 -28.15 1.71
CA SER A 418 10.62 -29.38 1.66
C SER A 418 11.23 -30.43 0.73
N ALA A 419 10.80 -31.68 0.84
CA ALA A 419 10.99 -32.64 -0.26
C ALA A 419 10.28 -32.10 -1.53
N PRO A 420 10.67 -32.57 -2.73
CA PRO A 420 9.91 -32.24 -3.94
C PRO A 420 8.44 -32.61 -3.78
N LEU A 421 7.55 -31.65 -4.07
CA LEU A 421 6.12 -31.80 -3.90
C LEU A 421 5.57 -32.91 -4.80
N LYS A 422 4.69 -33.74 -4.26
CA LYS A 422 4.05 -34.85 -5.00
C LYS A 422 2.86 -34.39 -5.84
N GLU A 423 2.27 -33.28 -5.47
CA GLU A 423 1.12 -32.61 -6.10
C GLU A 423 1.25 -31.09 -5.93
N ASP A 424 0.42 -30.32 -6.62
CA ASP A 424 0.38 -28.88 -6.46
C ASP A 424 -0.12 -28.52 -5.06
N VAL A 425 0.50 -27.52 -4.44
CA VAL A 425 0.10 -26.98 -3.13
C VAL A 425 -0.27 -25.53 -3.29
N ALA A 426 -1.54 -25.20 -3.03
CA ALA A 426 -2.03 -23.83 -3.07
C ALA A 426 -2.13 -23.24 -1.66
N ILE A 427 -1.73 -21.99 -1.52
CA ILE A 427 -1.87 -21.18 -0.30
C ILE A 427 -2.61 -19.88 -0.59
N LEU A 428 -3.40 -19.43 0.38
CA LEU A 428 -4.04 -18.11 0.38
C LEU A 428 -4.19 -17.65 1.83
N GLY A 429 -3.50 -16.60 2.22
CA GLY A 429 -3.55 -16.09 3.59
C GLY A 429 -2.19 -15.67 4.11
N TRP A 430 -2.06 -15.64 5.40
CA TRP A 430 -0.84 -15.31 6.13
C TRP A 430 -0.06 -16.57 6.50
N PRO A 431 1.10 -16.86 5.90
CA PRO A 431 2.02 -17.88 6.42
C PRO A 431 2.62 -17.42 7.77
N TYR A 432 2.99 -18.38 8.63
CA TYR A 432 3.61 -18.08 9.92
C TYR A 432 4.90 -18.85 10.08
N ALA A 433 5.97 -18.17 10.52
CA ALA A 433 7.17 -18.81 11.03
C ALA A 433 7.17 -18.74 12.56
N LEU A 434 7.02 -19.88 13.21
CA LEU A 434 7.10 -19.99 14.67
C LEU A 434 8.50 -20.48 15.02
N LEU A 435 9.36 -19.59 15.54
CA LEU A 435 10.79 -19.84 15.70
C LEU A 435 11.19 -19.83 17.17
N GLN A 436 11.86 -20.88 17.65
CA GLN A 436 12.54 -20.88 18.92
C GLN A 436 13.93 -20.27 18.73
N ALA A 437 14.04 -18.97 19.04
CA ALA A 437 15.21 -18.18 18.70
C ALA A 437 15.86 -17.54 19.93
N SER A 438 17.16 -17.32 19.87
CA SER A 438 17.91 -16.59 20.89
C SER A 438 19.04 -15.77 20.29
N ALA A 439 19.40 -14.67 20.98
CA ALA A 439 20.54 -13.83 20.65
C ALA A 439 21.39 -13.58 21.88
N PRO A 440 22.72 -13.37 21.75
CA PRO A 440 23.61 -13.06 22.87
C PRO A 440 23.57 -11.58 23.27
N VAL A 441 22.66 -10.80 22.68
CA VAL A 441 22.52 -9.35 22.81
C VAL A 441 21.08 -8.98 23.21
N ARG A 442 20.84 -7.74 23.61
CA ARG A 442 19.52 -7.27 24.05
C ARG A 442 18.53 -6.99 22.93
N LEU A 443 19.03 -6.71 21.72
CA LEU A 443 18.22 -6.46 20.51
C LEU A 443 18.70 -7.36 19.36
N ALA A 444 17.79 -7.97 18.66
CA ALA A 444 18.04 -8.76 17.46
C ALA A 444 16.78 -8.83 16.61
N ASP A 445 16.91 -8.68 15.31
CA ASP A 445 15.82 -8.82 14.37
C ASP A 445 15.82 -10.21 13.74
N TRP A 446 14.64 -10.66 13.36
CA TRP A 446 14.44 -11.93 12.71
C TRP A 446 13.51 -11.74 11.52
N PHE A 447 13.93 -12.28 10.37
CA PHE A 447 13.18 -12.21 9.13
C PHE A 447 12.88 -13.62 8.62
N ALA A 448 11.66 -13.85 8.20
CA ALA A 448 11.21 -15.08 7.60
C ALA A 448 10.77 -14.80 6.15
N ARG A 449 11.38 -15.50 5.18
CA ARG A 449 11.04 -15.41 3.76
C ARG A 449 10.54 -16.75 3.26
N LEU A 450 9.36 -16.74 2.63
CA LEU A 450 8.79 -17.90 1.96
C LEU A 450 9.09 -17.82 0.47
N SER A 451 9.67 -18.88 -0.08
CA SER A 451 10.04 -18.94 -1.49
C SER A 451 9.66 -20.29 -2.12
N ASP A 452 9.54 -20.27 -3.44
CA ASP A 452 9.39 -21.45 -4.29
C ASP A 452 10.73 -21.79 -4.94
N VAL A 453 11.18 -23.03 -4.77
CA VAL A 453 12.39 -23.53 -5.38
C VAL A 453 12.02 -24.46 -6.54
N ALA A 454 12.30 -24.02 -7.75
CA ALA A 454 12.05 -24.79 -8.96
C ALA A 454 13.04 -25.97 -9.13
N PRO A 455 12.72 -26.96 -9.97
CA PRO A 455 13.60 -28.12 -10.18
C PRO A 455 14.99 -27.79 -10.74
N ASP A 456 15.17 -26.64 -11.39
CA ASP A 456 16.45 -26.12 -11.88
C ASP A 456 17.28 -25.41 -10.79
N GLY A 457 16.70 -25.23 -9.59
CA GLY A 457 17.32 -24.59 -8.44
C GLY A 457 17.12 -23.08 -8.37
N SER A 458 16.39 -22.45 -9.30
CA SER A 458 16.01 -21.05 -9.19
C SER A 458 15.04 -20.84 -8.02
N VAL A 459 15.13 -19.67 -7.36
CA VAL A 459 14.37 -19.36 -6.13
C VAL A 459 13.57 -18.09 -6.31
N THR A 460 12.24 -18.23 -6.32
CA THR A 460 11.29 -17.12 -6.42
C THR A 460 10.72 -16.80 -5.04
N GLN A 461 10.92 -15.58 -4.53
CA GLN A 461 10.31 -15.11 -3.29
C GLN A 461 8.82 -14.90 -3.48
N ILE A 462 8.03 -15.33 -2.49
CA ILE A 462 6.57 -15.23 -2.49
C ILE A 462 6.09 -14.12 -1.55
N THR A 463 6.58 -14.14 -0.32
CA THR A 463 6.28 -13.19 0.75
C THR A 463 7.30 -13.34 1.87
N GLY A 464 7.24 -12.45 2.84
CA GLY A 464 8.05 -12.50 4.05
C GLY A 464 7.47 -11.63 5.14
N ALA A 465 8.16 -11.55 6.26
CA ALA A 465 7.98 -10.56 7.31
C ALA A 465 9.21 -10.48 8.21
N GLY A 466 9.33 -9.39 8.94
CA GLY A 466 10.30 -9.18 10.00
C GLY A 466 9.67 -9.23 11.39
N LEU A 467 10.51 -9.31 12.39
CA LEU A 467 10.15 -9.10 13.78
C LEU A 467 11.36 -8.56 14.53
N ASP A 468 11.26 -7.33 15.01
CA ASP A 468 12.10 -6.88 16.10
C ASP A 468 11.74 -7.70 17.35
N SER A 469 12.69 -8.46 17.85
CA SER A 469 12.45 -9.35 18.98
C SER A 469 12.09 -8.63 20.29
N ALA A 470 12.35 -7.33 20.42
CA ALA A 470 11.86 -6.54 21.53
C ALA A 470 10.33 -6.39 21.48
N GLN A 471 9.74 -6.41 20.31
CA GLN A 471 8.29 -6.29 20.09
C GLN A 471 7.54 -7.64 20.14
N ARG A 472 8.21 -8.75 20.39
CA ARG A 472 7.66 -10.12 20.40
C ARG A 472 6.36 -10.33 21.18
N ASP A 473 6.20 -9.57 22.28
CA ASP A 473 5.03 -9.62 23.16
C ASP A 473 4.12 -8.41 22.99
N SER A 474 4.66 -7.26 22.57
CA SER A 474 3.92 -6.00 22.42
C SER A 474 4.71 -4.96 21.62
N MET A 475 4.10 -4.39 20.59
CA MET A 475 4.63 -3.23 19.87
C MET A 475 4.44 -1.91 20.64
N THR A 476 3.53 -1.89 21.63
CA THR A 476 3.28 -0.70 22.47
C THR A 476 4.21 -0.62 23.69
N ASP A 477 4.69 -1.76 24.17
CA ASP A 477 5.59 -1.89 25.34
C ASP A 477 6.70 -2.91 25.01
N PRO A 478 7.61 -2.58 24.06
CA PRO A 478 8.70 -3.48 23.68
C PRO A 478 9.66 -3.69 24.84
N ARG A 479 10.32 -4.86 24.85
CA ARG A 479 11.23 -5.27 25.94
C ARG A 479 12.47 -5.95 25.41
N ASP A 480 13.61 -5.55 25.93
CA ASP A 480 14.90 -6.18 25.66
C ASP A 480 14.83 -7.71 25.76
N LEU A 481 15.64 -8.39 24.98
CA LEU A 481 15.95 -9.79 25.19
C LEU A 481 16.82 -9.98 26.43
N GLU A 482 16.63 -11.10 27.12
CA GLU A 482 17.64 -11.63 28.05
C GLU A 482 18.68 -12.40 27.22
N PRO A 483 19.96 -11.97 27.18
CA PRO A 483 20.97 -12.60 26.35
C PRO A 483 21.05 -14.12 26.52
N GLY A 484 20.99 -14.86 25.43
CA GLY A 484 21.06 -16.32 25.41
C GLY A 484 19.77 -17.06 25.77
N LYS A 485 18.73 -16.37 26.23
CA LYS A 485 17.43 -17.00 26.49
C LYS A 485 16.70 -17.30 25.19
N VAL A 486 16.13 -18.49 25.11
CA VAL A 486 15.30 -18.90 23.97
C VAL A 486 13.89 -18.34 24.13
N TYR A 487 13.38 -17.70 23.10
CA TYR A 487 12.01 -17.19 22.98
C TYR A 487 11.30 -17.89 21.82
N LEU A 488 10.00 -18.08 21.94
CA LEU A 488 9.17 -18.49 20.81
C LEU A 488 8.71 -17.20 20.10
N LEU A 489 9.29 -16.93 18.94
CA LEU A 489 8.93 -15.82 18.08
C LEU A 489 7.84 -16.25 17.10
N ASN A 490 6.80 -15.43 16.95
CA ASN A 490 5.74 -15.62 15.99
C ASN A 490 5.88 -14.56 14.89
N ILE A 491 6.39 -14.95 13.73
CA ILE A 491 6.54 -14.06 12.56
C ILE A 491 5.39 -14.36 11.61
N GLN A 492 4.38 -13.50 11.58
CA GLN A 492 3.30 -13.55 10.61
C GLN A 492 3.78 -12.91 9.33
N MET A 493 3.93 -13.68 8.25
CA MET A 493 4.27 -13.12 6.95
C MET A 493 3.06 -12.44 6.33
N HIS A 494 3.32 -11.50 5.44
CA HIS A 494 2.26 -10.74 4.76
C HIS A 494 1.35 -11.62 3.91
N LEU A 495 0.10 -11.17 3.74
CA LEU A 495 -0.92 -11.83 2.94
C LEU A 495 -0.38 -12.21 1.56
N THR A 496 -0.60 -13.46 1.18
CA THR A 496 -0.15 -13.97 -0.12
C THR A 496 -1.13 -14.99 -0.71
N SER A 497 -1.00 -15.19 -2.01
CA SER A 497 -1.54 -16.34 -2.73
C SER A 497 -0.41 -16.96 -3.54
N TRP A 498 -0.36 -18.28 -3.61
CA TRP A 498 0.62 -18.97 -4.45
C TRP A 498 0.20 -20.42 -4.71
N ILE A 499 0.54 -20.93 -5.89
CA ILE A 499 0.43 -22.33 -6.22
C ILE A 499 1.83 -22.86 -6.47
N PHE A 500 2.34 -23.66 -5.53
CA PHE A 500 3.59 -24.40 -5.70
C PHE A 500 3.34 -25.59 -6.61
N PRO A 501 4.00 -25.68 -7.78
CA PRO A 501 3.81 -26.81 -8.68
C PRO A 501 4.38 -28.12 -8.14
N LYS A 502 3.82 -29.24 -8.55
CA LYS A 502 4.42 -30.54 -8.35
C LYS A 502 5.88 -30.59 -8.81
N GLY A 503 6.75 -31.17 -7.99
CA GLY A 503 8.18 -31.26 -8.23
C GLY A 503 9.00 -30.09 -7.70
N HIS A 504 8.36 -28.95 -7.39
CA HIS A 504 8.99 -27.83 -6.72
C HIS A 504 9.16 -28.09 -5.22
N ARG A 505 9.83 -27.17 -4.52
CA ARG A 505 10.02 -27.25 -3.06
C ARG A 505 9.56 -25.94 -2.42
N ILE A 506 8.98 -26.07 -1.25
CA ILE A 506 8.68 -24.95 -0.37
C ILE A 506 9.95 -24.63 0.41
N ARG A 507 10.40 -23.39 0.39
CA ARG A 507 11.57 -22.91 1.14
C ARG A 507 11.15 -21.89 2.21
N LEU A 508 11.64 -22.09 3.44
CA LEU A 508 11.71 -21.07 4.47
C LEU A 508 13.18 -20.64 4.62
N ALA A 509 13.46 -19.35 4.42
CA ALA A 509 14.74 -18.74 4.72
C ALA A 509 14.59 -17.83 5.95
N VAL A 510 15.44 -18.05 6.97
CA VAL A 510 15.47 -17.26 8.20
C VAL A 510 16.75 -16.46 8.24
N SER A 511 16.66 -15.13 8.30
CA SER A 511 17.79 -14.21 8.39
C SER A 511 17.67 -13.31 9.63
N ASN A 512 18.74 -12.58 9.94
CA ASN A 512 18.82 -11.64 11.07
C ASN A 512 19.24 -10.22 10.63
N ALA A 513 19.17 -9.96 9.31
CA ALA A 513 19.32 -8.66 8.68
C ALA A 513 18.50 -8.64 7.39
N LEU A 514 18.06 -7.44 7.00
CA LEU A 514 17.33 -7.20 5.74
C LEU A 514 17.50 -5.75 5.27
N TRP A 515 18.74 -5.35 5.02
CA TRP A 515 19.07 -4.02 4.53
C TRP A 515 18.89 -3.90 3.01
N PRO A 516 18.34 -2.80 2.47
CA PRO A 516 17.95 -1.55 3.15
C PRO A 516 16.50 -1.49 3.63
N MET A 517 15.69 -2.56 3.45
CA MET A 517 14.29 -2.56 3.87
C MET A 517 14.15 -2.19 5.35
N MET A 518 15.00 -2.78 6.22
CA MET A 518 14.97 -2.52 7.65
C MET A 518 16.30 -2.00 8.16
N TRP A 519 16.27 -1.05 9.11
CA TRP A 519 17.48 -0.53 9.71
C TRP A 519 18.18 -1.59 10.56
N PRO A 520 19.52 -1.79 10.42
CA PRO A 520 20.22 -2.86 11.13
C PRO A 520 20.29 -2.63 12.63
N THR A 521 20.15 -3.70 13.43
CA THR A 521 20.45 -3.64 14.86
C THR A 521 21.93 -3.33 15.11
N PRO A 522 22.26 -2.58 16.19
CA PRO A 522 23.61 -2.04 16.37
C PRO A 522 24.67 -3.03 16.85
N TYR A 523 24.29 -4.28 17.21
CA TYR A 523 25.19 -5.21 17.90
C TYR A 523 25.70 -6.31 16.99
N PRO A 524 27.03 -6.56 16.93
CA PRO A 524 27.55 -7.77 16.29
C PRO A 524 27.11 -9.00 17.10
N MET A 525 26.63 -10.04 16.41
CA MET A 525 26.08 -11.22 17.07
C MET A 525 26.18 -12.49 16.23
N ILE A 526 25.98 -13.62 16.89
CA ILE A 526 25.60 -14.90 16.28
C ILE A 526 24.27 -15.28 16.91
N THR A 527 23.22 -15.29 16.12
CA THR A 527 21.89 -15.71 16.56
C THR A 527 21.77 -17.22 16.52
N SER A 528 20.88 -17.79 17.30
CA SER A 528 20.65 -19.23 17.38
C SER A 528 19.18 -19.56 17.17
N LEU A 529 18.92 -20.59 16.36
CA LEU A 529 17.61 -21.18 16.10
C LEU A 529 17.56 -22.59 16.66
N THR A 530 16.66 -22.87 17.60
CA THR A 530 16.51 -24.16 18.25
C THR A 530 15.45 -24.97 17.51
N LEU A 531 15.81 -26.21 17.15
CA LEU A 531 14.94 -27.18 16.51
C LEU A 531 14.47 -28.22 17.54
N GLY A 532 13.35 -28.88 17.25
CA GLY A 532 12.84 -30.00 18.01
C GLY A 532 11.96 -29.63 19.21
N GLY A 533 11.44 -30.68 19.86
CA GLY A 533 10.44 -30.56 20.92
C GLY A 533 9.01 -30.30 20.40
N ASP A 534 8.03 -30.36 21.31
CA ASP A 534 6.60 -30.18 20.96
C ASP A 534 6.28 -28.78 20.42
N THR A 535 7.11 -27.80 20.77
CA THR A 535 7.01 -26.40 20.31
C THR A 535 8.12 -26.05 19.31
N GLY A 536 8.73 -27.05 18.65
CA GLY A 536 9.84 -26.87 17.72
C GLY A 536 9.60 -25.82 16.65
N SER A 537 10.68 -25.21 16.16
CA SER A 537 10.61 -24.23 15.08
C SER A 537 9.92 -24.83 13.85
N ARG A 538 8.95 -24.09 13.29
CA ARG A 538 8.07 -24.59 12.24
C ARG A 538 7.51 -23.49 11.35
N LEU A 539 7.17 -23.86 10.14
CA LEU A 539 6.42 -23.08 9.16
C LEU A 539 4.96 -23.57 9.16
N VAL A 540 4.02 -22.64 9.23
CA VAL A 540 2.58 -22.91 9.10
C VAL A 540 2.08 -22.22 7.82
N LEU A 541 1.46 -22.97 6.93
CA LEU A 541 0.96 -22.50 5.64
C LEU A 541 -0.57 -22.53 5.60
N PRO A 542 -1.23 -21.44 5.20
CA PRO A 542 -2.67 -21.40 4.98
C PRO A 542 -3.03 -22.06 3.64
N THR A 543 -3.30 -23.35 3.65
CA THR A 543 -3.55 -24.17 2.46
C THR A 543 -5.03 -24.27 2.11
N LEU A 544 -5.32 -24.40 0.81
CA LEU A 544 -6.67 -24.63 0.30
C LEU A 544 -6.59 -25.42 -1.02
N PRO A 545 -7.69 -25.99 -1.54
CA PRO A 545 -7.68 -26.63 -2.84
C PRO A 545 -7.20 -25.68 -3.94
N ALA A 546 -6.30 -26.13 -4.82
CA ALA A 546 -5.74 -25.32 -5.88
C ALA A 546 -6.82 -24.75 -6.83
N LYS A 547 -7.88 -25.51 -7.07
CA LYS A 547 -9.03 -25.07 -7.90
C LYS A 547 -10.16 -24.54 -7.03
N GLY A 548 -10.72 -23.41 -7.41
CA GLY A 548 -11.86 -22.78 -6.78
C GLY A 548 -12.90 -22.33 -7.80
N THR A 549 -13.87 -21.54 -7.35
CA THR A 549 -14.88 -20.95 -8.22
C THR A 549 -14.28 -19.81 -9.03
N SER A 550 -14.39 -19.86 -10.37
CA SER A 550 -13.96 -18.75 -11.21
C SER A 550 -14.99 -17.62 -11.15
N PRO A 551 -14.61 -16.36 -10.95
CA PRO A 551 -15.52 -15.23 -11.04
C PRO A 551 -15.90 -14.92 -12.49
N THR A 552 -16.87 -14.00 -12.68
CA THR A 552 -17.08 -13.38 -13.99
C THR A 552 -15.79 -12.70 -14.44
N PRO A 553 -15.33 -12.93 -15.67
CA PRO A 553 -14.11 -12.32 -16.17
C PRO A 553 -14.16 -10.78 -16.12
N PHE A 554 -13.04 -10.18 -15.75
CA PHE A 554 -12.88 -8.72 -15.84
C PHE A 554 -12.69 -8.27 -17.28
N SER A 555 -13.17 -7.07 -17.59
CA SER A 555 -12.84 -6.42 -18.86
C SER A 555 -11.35 -6.05 -18.91
N PRO A 556 -10.71 -6.14 -20.08
CA PRO A 556 -9.36 -5.61 -20.25
C PRO A 556 -9.37 -4.07 -20.09
N PRO A 557 -8.25 -3.45 -19.70
CA PRO A 557 -8.15 -2.00 -19.56
C PRO A 557 -8.56 -1.26 -20.83
N GLN A 558 -9.32 -0.19 -20.66
CA GLN A 558 -9.55 0.78 -21.72
C GLN A 558 -8.35 1.71 -21.83
N PRO A 559 -8.03 2.23 -23.02
CA PRO A 559 -6.97 3.21 -23.17
C PRO A 559 -7.15 4.39 -22.20
N SER A 560 -6.06 4.81 -21.55
CA SER A 560 -6.07 6.00 -20.71
C SER A 560 -6.38 7.23 -21.57
N GLU A 561 -7.16 8.15 -21.03
CA GLU A 561 -7.44 9.45 -21.65
C GLU A 561 -6.41 10.46 -21.17
N ASP A 562 -5.59 10.95 -22.09
CA ASP A 562 -4.58 11.94 -21.77
C ASP A 562 -5.21 13.33 -21.60
N ARG A 563 -4.67 14.07 -20.65
CA ARG A 563 -5.00 15.49 -20.50
C ARG A 563 -4.25 16.30 -21.58
N ALA A 564 -5.00 16.96 -22.45
CA ALA A 564 -4.45 17.56 -23.67
C ALA A 564 -3.40 18.67 -23.42
N ASP A 565 -3.42 19.29 -22.24
CA ASP A 565 -2.51 20.37 -21.83
C ASP A 565 -1.34 19.91 -20.97
N ILE A 566 -1.17 18.59 -20.75
CA ILE A 566 -0.08 17.99 -19.98
C ILE A 566 0.59 16.86 -20.78
N ARG A 567 1.90 16.82 -20.76
CA ARG A 567 2.71 15.75 -21.35
C ARG A 567 3.78 15.30 -20.37
N SER A 568 3.69 14.08 -19.91
CA SER A 568 4.69 13.49 -19.00
C SER A 568 5.58 12.49 -19.71
N SER A 569 6.84 12.44 -19.34
CA SER A 569 7.82 11.47 -19.79
C SER A 569 8.75 11.05 -18.66
N GLY A 570 9.21 9.80 -18.68
CA GLY A 570 9.95 9.20 -17.57
C GLY A 570 9.02 8.79 -16.44
N ALA A 571 9.58 8.11 -15.46
CA ALA A 571 8.92 7.73 -14.23
C ALA A 571 9.85 8.01 -13.06
N SER A 572 9.40 8.80 -12.10
CA SER A 572 10.13 8.96 -10.84
C SER A 572 10.02 7.70 -9.98
N TRP A 573 8.99 6.90 -10.21
CA TRP A 573 8.76 5.63 -9.53
C TRP A 573 8.06 4.63 -10.49
N PRO A 574 8.41 3.32 -10.47
CA PRO A 574 9.55 2.74 -9.78
C PRO A 574 10.88 3.27 -10.34
N GLY A 575 11.83 3.51 -9.44
CA GLY A 575 13.17 4.01 -9.80
C GLY A 575 14.15 2.90 -10.20
N GLU A 576 15.38 3.29 -10.43
CA GLU A 576 16.49 2.38 -10.72
C GLU A 576 17.21 1.99 -9.43
N TRP A 577 17.32 0.69 -9.14
CA TRP A 577 18.06 0.14 -8.00
C TRP A 577 19.44 -0.36 -8.43
N ILE A 578 20.49 0.08 -7.75
CA ILE A 578 21.88 -0.29 -8.03
C ILE A 578 22.52 -0.79 -6.73
N LEU A 579 22.80 -2.09 -6.64
CA LEU A 579 23.53 -2.68 -5.52
C LEU A 579 25.04 -2.75 -5.82
N GLN A 580 25.85 -2.25 -4.90
CA GLN A 580 27.31 -2.34 -4.92
C GLN A 580 27.81 -2.97 -3.63
N ARG A 581 28.60 -4.05 -3.72
CA ARG A 581 29.26 -4.72 -2.58
C ARG A 581 30.75 -4.54 -2.66
N ASP A 582 31.36 -4.03 -1.59
CA ASP A 582 32.80 -3.96 -1.37
C ASP A 582 33.22 -5.01 -0.33
N GLU A 583 33.56 -6.22 -0.82
CA GLU A 583 33.95 -7.32 0.07
C GLU A 583 35.23 -6.99 0.86
N GLY A 584 36.14 -6.20 0.31
CA GLY A 584 37.37 -5.80 0.98
C GLY A 584 37.13 -4.86 2.17
N ARG A 585 36.09 -4.03 2.09
CA ARG A 585 35.67 -3.11 3.16
C ARG A 585 34.51 -3.65 3.98
N GLN A 586 33.97 -4.79 3.62
CA GLN A 586 32.79 -5.38 4.25
C GLN A 586 31.60 -4.39 4.29
N LYS A 587 31.28 -3.79 3.16
CA LYS A 587 30.21 -2.78 3.00
C LYS A 587 29.30 -3.10 1.83
N ALA A 588 28.04 -2.75 1.96
CA ALA A 588 27.13 -2.66 0.84
C ALA A 588 26.54 -1.26 0.74
N THR A 589 26.43 -0.79 -0.51
CA THR A 589 25.75 0.45 -0.87
C THR A 589 24.64 0.12 -1.85
N VAL A 590 23.44 0.56 -1.53
CA VAL A 590 22.31 0.52 -2.46
C VAL A 590 21.98 1.94 -2.88
N VAL A 591 21.88 2.18 -4.19
CA VAL A 591 21.50 3.48 -4.73
C VAL A 591 20.18 3.33 -5.48
N TRP A 592 19.21 4.12 -5.08
CA TRP A 592 17.95 4.29 -5.79
C TRP A 592 17.92 5.65 -6.49
N LYS A 593 17.36 5.69 -7.71
CA LYS A 593 17.24 6.92 -8.51
C LYS A 593 15.91 6.98 -9.22
N GLY A 594 15.28 8.17 -9.16
CA GLY A 594 14.09 8.48 -9.92
C GLY A 594 14.24 9.76 -10.73
N LYS A 595 13.58 9.83 -11.89
CA LYS A 595 13.57 11.02 -12.75
C LYS A 595 12.27 11.07 -13.55
N SER A 596 11.66 12.27 -13.62
CA SER A 596 10.54 12.53 -14.52
C SER A 596 10.60 13.94 -15.10
N GLU A 597 9.94 14.12 -16.25
CA GLU A 597 9.73 15.44 -16.87
C GLU A 597 8.26 15.59 -17.24
N THR A 598 7.68 16.74 -16.95
CA THR A 598 6.28 17.03 -17.28
C THR A 598 6.17 18.43 -17.87
N GLU A 599 5.62 18.52 -19.08
CA GLU A 599 5.29 19.76 -19.75
C GLU A 599 3.82 20.12 -19.49
N TYR A 600 3.59 21.35 -19.07
CA TYR A 600 2.27 21.93 -18.83
C TYR A 600 2.07 23.12 -19.75
N SER A 601 0.84 23.58 -19.94
CA SER A 601 0.53 24.78 -20.72
C SER A 601 1.18 26.08 -20.17
N TRP A 602 1.60 26.07 -18.90
CA TRP A 602 2.20 27.21 -18.21
C TRP A 602 3.74 27.10 -18.02
N GLY A 603 4.34 25.94 -18.27
CA GLY A 603 5.78 25.71 -18.11
C GLY A 603 6.18 24.24 -18.08
N LYS A 604 7.37 23.93 -17.58
CA LYS A 604 7.91 22.59 -17.48
C LYS A 604 8.38 22.30 -16.07
N GLU A 605 8.11 21.06 -15.59
CA GLU A 605 8.71 20.51 -14.38
C GLU A 605 9.72 19.43 -14.75
N THR A 606 10.89 19.46 -14.10
CA THR A 606 11.86 18.37 -14.13
C THR A 606 12.11 17.94 -12.69
N TYR A 607 11.89 16.66 -12.41
CA TYR A 607 12.11 16.04 -11.10
C TYR A 607 13.29 15.08 -11.15
N HIS A 608 14.15 15.13 -10.13
CA HIS A 608 15.25 14.18 -9.91
C HIS A 608 15.29 13.82 -8.43
N GLU A 609 15.56 12.55 -8.16
CA GLU A 609 15.77 12.07 -6.81
C GLU A 609 16.83 10.96 -6.79
N GLN A 610 17.66 10.92 -5.74
CA GLN A 610 18.57 9.84 -5.46
C GLN A 610 18.65 9.61 -3.97
N LEU A 611 18.53 8.34 -3.56
CA LEU A 611 18.82 7.88 -2.21
C LEU A 611 19.98 6.89 -2.25
N THR A 612 20.81 6.96 -1.22
CA THR A 612 21.99 6.08 -1.04
C THR A 612 21.92 5.48 0.36
N TYR A 613 21.86 4.16 0.40
CA TYR A 613 21.76 3.36 1.62
C TYR A 613 23.07 2.63 1.84
N ASP A 614 23.78 2.89 2.95
CA ASP A 614 25.06 2.29 3.30
C ASP A 614 24.98 1.47 4.59
N ALA A 615 25.48 0.24 4.57
CA ALA A 615 25.67 -0.59 5.77
C ALA A 615 27.10 -1.14 5.85
N ASP A 616 27.63 -1.27 7.07
CA ASP A 616 28.99 -1.71 7.37
C ASP A 616 28.93 -2.99 8.23
N ASP A 617 29.42 -4.12 7.68
CA ASP A 617 29.35 -5.42 8.35
C ASP A 617 30.30 -5.52 9.54
N ALA A 618 31.38 -4.72 9.57
CA ALA A 618 32.32 -4.66 10.67
C ALA A 618 31.79 -3.78 11.81
N HIS A 619 30.92 -2.81 11.52
CA HIS A 619 30.38 -1.84 12.44
C HIS A 619 28.86 -1.71 12.29
N PRO A 620 28.06 -2.69 12.71
CA PRO A 620 26.62 -2.74 12.51
C PRO A 620 25.86 -1.48 12.96
N ALA A 621 26.36 -0.81 13.99
CA ALA A 621 25.77 0.42 14.49
C ALA A 621 25.87 1.60 13.50
N VAL A 622 26.79 1.52 12.52
CA VAL A 622 27.09 2.62 11.61
C VAL A 622 26.45 2.35 10.26
N SER A 623 25.17 2.70 10.15
CA SER A 623 24.42 2.67 8.90
C SER A 623 24.00 4.08 8.51
N SER A 624 23.73 4.31 7.22
CA SER A 624 23.29 5.63 6.77
C SER A 624 22.36 5.57 5.56
N VAL A 625 21.43 6.53 5.51
CA VAL A 625 20.66 6.89 4.32
C VAL A 625 20.95 8.35 4.00
N ARG A 626 21.33 8.63 2.76
CA ARG A 626 21.53 9.98 2.26
C ARG A 626 20.72 10.18 1.00
N GLY A 627 20.04 11.31 0.90
CA GLY A 627 19.17 11.61 -0.22
C GLY A 627 19.31 13.02 -0.73
N GLU A 628 19.09 13.19 -2.03
CA GLU A 628 18.99 14.47 -2.72
C GLU A 628 17.81 14.43 -3.68
N ALA A 629 16.92 15.43 -3.60
CA ALA A 629 15.83 15.61 -4.55
C ALA A 629 15.76 17.04 -5.06
N GLN A 630 15.30 17.20 -6.30
CA GLN A 630 15.09 18.49 -6.96
C GLN A 630 13.79 18.48 -7.75
N SER A 631 12.94 19.50 -7.55
CA SER A 631 11.87 19.89 -8.47
C SER A 631 12.22 21.22 -9.12
N ILE A 632 12.45 21.20 -10.43
CA ILE A 632 12.83 22.37 -11.22
C ILE A 632 11.63 22.80 -12.07
N TYR A 633 11.13 24.00 -11.82
CA TYR A 633 10.00 24.59 -12.55
C TYR A 633 10.50 25.69 -13.48
N GLU A 634 10.51 25.43 -14.79
CA GLU A 634 10.78 26.40 -15.84
C GLU A 634 9.50 27.16 -16.18
N LEU A 635 9.35 28.35 -15.62
CA LEU A 635 8.18 29.22 -15.79
C LEU A 635 8.48 30.35 -16.76
N LYS A 636 7.44 31.01 -17.27
CA LYS A 636 7.63 32.19 -18.10
C LYS A 636 8.38 33.29 -17.34
N GLY A 637 9.63 33.52 -17.70
CA GLY A 637 10.45 34.61 -17.15
C GLY A 637 11.16 34.30 -15.84
N ARG A 638 11.12 33.07 -15.35
CA ARG A 638 11.86 32.62 -14.15
C ARG A 638 11.99 31.11 -14.08
N VAL A 639 13.04 30.65 -13.39
CA VAL A 639 13.20 29.27 -13.00
C VAL A 639 13.17 29.18 -11.48
N LEU A 640 12.34 28.31 -10.94
CA LEU A 640 12.29 28.00 -9.51
C LEU A 640 12.79 26.58 -9.28
N THR A 641 13.65 26.40 -8.29
CA THR A 641 14.17 25.07 -7.94
C THR A 641 13.98 24.85 -6.45
N TRP A 642 13.17 23.84 -6.10
CA TRP A 642 13.11 23.30 -4.75
C TRP A 642 14.09 22.14 -4.66
N GLN A 643 14.89 22.14 -3.58
CA GLN A 643 15.86 21.08 -3.32
C GLN A 643 15.67 20.54 -1.90
N GLY A 644 15.85 19.24 -1.74
CA GLY A 644 15.87 18.54 -0.46
C GLY A 644 17.17 17.76 -0.31
N HIS A 645 17.80 17.84 0.85
CA HIS A 645 18.99 17.07 1.19
C HIS A 645 18.76 16.36 2.52
N LEU A 646 18.69 15.02 2.49
CA LEU A 646 18.49 14.16 3.65
C LEU A 646 19.79 13.48 4.06
N SER A 647 20.04 13.40 5.36
CA SER A 647 21.06 12.54 5.93
C SER A 647 20.53 11.94 7.24
N VAL A 648 20.36 10.64 7.25
CA VAL A 648 20.11 9.85 8.47
C VAL A 648 21.31 8.94 8.67
N THR A 649 21.94 9.02 9.82
CA THR A 649 23.04 8.12 10.21
C THR A 649 22.78 7.58 11.60
N SER A 650 23.45 6.50 11.99
CA SER A 650 23.29 5.95 13.34
C SER A 650 24.62 5.65 14.03
N ASP A 651 24.55 5.56 15.36
CA ASP A 651 25.50 4.87 16.22
C ASP A 651 24.76 3.80 17.07
N GLU A 652 25.41 3.28 18.09
CA GLU A 652 24.79 2.26 18.97
C GLU A 652 23.54 2.77 19.73
N LYS A 653 23.42 4.09 19.93
CA LYS A 653 22.41 4.69 20.83
C LYS A 653 21.49 5.67 20.15
N ASN A 654 21.89 6.23 19.03
CA ASN A 654 21.18 7.36 18.43
C ASN A 654 21.09 7.24 16.92
N PHE A 655 20.03 7.83 16.39
CA PHE A 655 19.96 8.30 15.01
C PHE A 655 20.31 9.78 14.95
N PHE A 656 21.04 10.19 13.93
CA PHE A 656 21.36 11.58 13.65
C PHE A 656 20.64 11.97 12.38
N TYR A 657 19.59 12.74 12.52
CA TYR A 657 18.75 13.20 11.42
C TYR A 657 19.18 14.60 11.02
N LYS A 658 19.33 14.85 9.71
CA LYS A 658 19.51 16.17 9.14
C LYS A 658 18.79 16.26 7.82
N TYR A 659 17.93 17.27 7.69
CA TYR A 659 17.27 17.61 6.45
C TYR A 659 17.43 19.08 6.15
N THR A 660 17.81 19.44 4.91
CA THR A 660 17.89 20.82 4.43
C THR A 660 16.97 21.00 3.25
N ARG A 661 16.05 21.96 3.34
CA ARG A 661 15.17 22.39 2.27
C ARG A 661 15.69 23.72 1.73
N GLU A 662 15.77 23.83 0.39
CA GLU A 662 16.27 25.01 -0.31
C GLU A 662 15.30 25.44 -1.41
N LEU A 663 15.18 26.73 -1.64
CA LEU A 663 14.49 27.33 -2.77
C LEU A 663 15.41 28.29 -3.48
N LEU A 664 15.64 28.03 -4.77
CA LEU A 664 16.41 28.91 -5.64
C LEU A 664 15.49 29.57 -6.67
N LYS A 665 15.81 30.81 -7.01
CA LYS A 665 15.22 31.54 -8.13
C LYS A 665 16.32 31.94 -9.11
N ASP A 666 16.19 31.51 -10.36
CA ASP A 666 17.17 31.76 -11.41
C ASP A 666 18.61 31.38 -11.00
N GLY A 667 18.73 30.26 -10.26
CA GLY A 667 19.98 29.73 -9.74
C GLY A 667 20.53 30.44 -8.49
N GLN A 668 19.84 31.45 -7.98
CA GLN A 668 20.24 32.17 -6.76
C GLN A 668 19.43 31.69 -5.56
N MET A 669 20.09 31.41 -4.45
CA MET A 669 19.44 31.01 -3.20
C MET A 669 18.49 32.08 -2.72
N LEU A 670 17.20 31.72 -2.60
CA LEU A 670 16.17 32.60 -2.10
C LEU A 670 15.81 32.29 -0.64
N LYS A 671 15.69 31.01 -0.31
CA LYS A 671 15.33 30.57 1.05
C LYS A 671 16.00 29.22 1.34
N GLN A 672 16.42 29.03 2.60
CA GLN A 672 16.99 27.77 3.09
C GLN A 672 16.52 27.53 4.52
N LYS A 673 16.24 26.28 4.84
CA LYS A 673 15.92 25.83 6.20
C LYS A 673 16.54 24.46 6.46
N THR A 674 17.13 24.32 7.65
CA THR A 674 17.69 23.04 8.09
C THR A 674 17.06 22.60 9.40
N TRP A 675 16.72 21.33 9.48
CA TRP A 675 16.34 20.62 10.70
C TRP A 675 17.44 19.61 11.01
N GLU A 676 17.90 19.59 12.26
CA GLU A 676 18.97 18.70 12.70
C GLU A 676 18.66 18.25 14.12
N GLU A 677 18.53 16.94 14.32
CA GLU A 677 18.17 16.36 15.61
C GLU A 677 18.94 15.05 15.88
N THR A 678 19.19 14.79 17.14
CA THR A 678 19.67 13.51 17.65
C THR A 678 18.50 12.80 18.32
N ILE A 679 18.14 11.64 17.78
CA ILE A 679 16.97 10.86 18.20
C ILE A 679 17.49 9.56 18.84
N PRO A 680 17.18 9.27 20.11
CA PRO A 680 17.56 8.00 20.73
C PRO A 680 16.99 6.80 19.94
N ARG A 681 17.80 5.76 19.76
CA ARG A 681 17.31 4.45 19.28
C ARG A 681 16.57 3.78 20.44
N ASP A 682 15.27 3.61 20.26
CA ASP A 682 14.39 3.05 21.27
C ASP A 682 13.86 1.69 20.79
N HIS A 683 14.69 0.66 20.91
CA HIS A 683 14.50 -0.69 20.41
C HIS A 683 14.52 -0.82 18.85
N GLN A 684 14.96 0.19 18.11
CA GLN A 684 15.12 0.09 16.65
C GLN A 684 16.58 -0.18 16.26
#